data_d8f468346d076a9802142394c562792f
#
_entry.id   d8f468346d076a9802142394c562792f
#
_cell.length_a   1.000
_cell.length_b   1.000
_cell.length_c   1.000
_cell.angle_alpha   90.00
_cell.angle_beta   90.00
_cell.angle_gamma   90.00
#
_symmetry.space_group_name_H-M   'P 1'
#
loop_
_entity.id
_entity.type
_entity.pdbx_description
1 polymer ?
#
loop_
_entity_poly.entity_id
_entity_poly.type
_entity_poly.pdbx_seq_one_letter_code
_entity_poly.pdbx_strand_id
1 'polypeptide(L)'
;MVTVHVEKLYRYPRIGEHLTIAVPFKAGELNDISKVSVRDHDKILPVQCKVTAKHLDGSVKYLLVRFMGDLPANAGKEFTLDWENDAKQENAQKDFIDELQLEQLADGYQLKSELLQLQVKNNSKNLFENITVGDCSYESNHFAGPLMECRKEEEILSAADMSFGQWEIAESGPLQVILKNRGVHLLADKREIAFEAKLTAWAGKPWVEVSYRVINTSGEVLDIGALGFYCKAEENSPFSSLLGGEGHEGMIKAVSGNRDSGIMEDASGHVYRVKGTGSLTEVEELCPVENIRTCTGYSNYKTDFTIGANGENVVETVTADRVIMEANEHFSEVFYGTFFADRTDERGGICATIYQAQQNFPKAVKADKDGLAVMLIPRGDDRVVMQPGMSREQRFLLHFHDSAESLAELDNRSLIYQMPDRPVISPEVFKEAGVMPDIFPEKMDYKVEMSLIRKIDGHGRVFGMLNWGDTVDGGYTAQGRGGGKPVYSNNEYDFPHACAMMYARTGTRRFLDYMLVSASHWKDVDICHYSDDPLWIGGQIEHTRGHVVKGKIVPSHEWVEGLLDYYHFTGDESGLECAKGIGENVLRLLNTPAYQKTGEMNARETGWALRSLTALYMETGEDKWLEKCEWIVGHFKKWEEDYGYWLSPYTDNTLIRVGFMISVAVGSLMRYYRVRPSEELKGLMVRAIDDMVENCMLDNGLFYYKELPSLNRLGNNTLLLEAMAIGYELTGDKKYLMAGMETFHSNKGGGGGGGLRVHIDDAVIWPGDSTKGFAQGFLPIATFDCALEKAGMR
;
A
#
# COMPACT_ATOMS: atom_id res chain seq x y z
N MET A 1 -18.43 16.24 -16.66
CA MET A 1 -18.01 15.14 -17.58
C MET A 1 -16.49 15.02 -17.59
N VAL A 2 -15.93 13.82 -17.39
CA VAL A 2 -14.47 13.55 -17.31
C VAL A 2 -14.14 12.33 -18.17
N THR A 3 -13.02 12.39 -18.89
CA THR A 3 -12.46 11.23 -19.60
C THR A 3 -11.64 10.38 -18.64
N VAL A 4 -11.95 9.10 -18.61
CA VAL A 4 -11.22 8.07 -17.87
C VAL A 4 -10.41 7.26 -18.87
N HIS A 5 -9.11 7.26 -18.72
CA HIS A 5 -8.20 6.57 -19.61
C HIS A 5 -7.66 5.29 -18.96
N VAL A 6 -7.62 4.19 -19.70
CA VAL A 6 -6.93 2.95 -19.33
C VAL A 6 -5.77 2.73 -20.29
N GLU A 7 -4.57 2.63 -19.76
CA GLU A 7 -3.36 2.46 -20.55
C GLU A 7 -3.33 1.11 -21.26
N LYS A 8 -2.61 1.07 -22.38
CA LYS A 8 -2.26 -0.18 -23.04
C LYS A 8 -1.33 -0.99 -22.16
N LEU A 9 -1.79 -2.17 -21.72
CA LEU A 9 -1.01 -3.02 -20.83
C LEU A 9 -0.75 -4.41 -21.42
N TYR A 10 -1.78 -5.06 -21.97
CA TYR A 10 -1.76 -6.47 -22.34
C TYR A 10 -1.89 -6.72 -23.83
N ARG A 11 -1.33 -7.86 -24.29
CA ARG A 11 -1.42 -8.34 -25.68
C ARG A 11 -2.69 -9.10 -25.99
N TYR A 12 -3.56 -9.33 -25.03
CA TYR A 12 -4.84 -10.03 -25.14
C TYR A 12 -5.98 -9.12 -24.68
N PRO A 13 -7.21 -9.33 -25.22
CA PRO A 13 -8.38 -8.57 -24.78
C PRO A 13 -8.83 -9.01 -23.38
N ARG A 14 -9.41 -8.11 -22.63
CA ARG A 14 -10.09 -8.39 -21.35
C ARG A 14 -11.56 -8.04 -21.53
N ILE A 15 -12.43 -9.02 -21.38
CA ILE A 15 -13.88 -8.85 -21.57
C ILE A 15 -14.55 -8.72 -20.20
N GLY A 16 -15.39 -7.70 -20.04
CA GLY A 16 -16.08 -7.43 -18.78
C GLY A 16 -15.09 -7.26 -17.61
N GLU A 17 -13.98 -6.55 -17.81
CA GLU A 17 -13.00 -6.33 -16.76
C GLU A 17 -13.50 -5.34 -15.72
N HIS A 18 -13.28 -5.65 -14.44
CA HIS A 18 -13.64 -4.78 -13.34
C HIS A 18 -12.59 -3.68 -13.15
N LEU A 19 -13.04 -2.46 -13.31
CA LEU A 19 -12.21 -1.26 -13.24
C LEU A 19 -12.66 -0.39 -12.08
N THR A 20 -11.69 0.20 -11.39
CA THR A 20 -11.96 1.06 -10.23
C THR A 20 -11.15 2.34 -10.33
N ILE A 21 -11.82 3.48 -10.11
CA ILE A 21 -11.17 4.79 -10.10
C ILE A 21 -11.70 5.66 -8.97
N ALA A 22 -10.81 6.39 -8.30
CA ALA A 22 -11.16 7.42 -7.35
C ALA A 22 -11.24 8.77 -8.06
N VAL A 23 -12.35 9.46 -7.90
CA VAL A 23 -12.65 10.75 -8.56
C VAL A 23 -12.84 11.82 -7.50
N PRO A 24 -12.05 12.90 -7.51
CA PRO A 24 -12.23 14.03 -6.61
C PRO A 24 -13.27 14.99 -7.15
N PHE A 25 -13.99 15.67 -6.25
CA PHE A 25 -15.00 16.69 -6.57
C PHE A 25 -14.76 17.95 -5.76
N LYS A 26 -15.10 19.07 -6.34
CA LYS A 26 -15.15 20.36 -5.65
C LYS A 26 -16.31 20.39 -4.64
N ALA A 27 -16.16 21.15 -3.56
CA ALA A 27 -17.24 21.37 -2.60
C ALA A 27 -18.52 21.88 -3.28
N GLY A 28 -19.64 21.24 -2.98
CA GLY A 28 -20.96 21.54 -3.56
C GLY A 28 -21.22 20.95 -4.96
N GLU A 29 -20.24 20.32 -5.62
CA GLU A 29 -20.36 19.86 -7.00
C GLU A 29 -21.24 18.60 -7.13
N LEU A 30 -21.00 17.60 -6.30
CA LEU A 30 -21.75 16.33 -6.32
C LEU A 30 -22.42 16.07 -4.96
N ASN A 31 -23.76 15.96 -4.98
CA ASN A 31 -24.56 15.65 -3.78
C ASN A 31 -25.36 14.35 -3.93
N ASP A 32 -25.59 13.89 -5.16
CA ASP A 32 -26.40 12.71 -5.46
C ASP A 32 -25.61 11.77 -6.39
N ILE A 33 -25.09 10.68 -5.80
CA ILE A 33 -24.30 9.68 -6.54
C ILE A 33 -25.12 8.82 -7.51
N SER A 34 -26.45 8.84 -7.41
CA SER A 34 -27.31 8.09 -8.34
C SER A 34 -27.27 8.64 -9.77
N LYS A 35 -26.74 9.85 -9.94
CA LYS A 35 -26.54 10.50 -11.24
C LYS A 35 -25.26 10.11 -11.94
N VAL A 36 -24.35 9.46 -11.24
CA VAL A 36 -23.04 9.08 -11.78
C VAL A 36 -23.21 7.95 -12.79
N SER A 37 -22.68 8.13 -13.98
CA SER A 37 -22.69 7.13 -15.05
C SER A 37 -21.35 7.03 -15.74
N VAL A 38 -21.01 5.83 -16.21
CA VAL A 38 -19.85 5.57 -17.07
C VAL A 38 -20.34 5.09 -18.42
N ARG A 39 -19.72 5.60 -19.49
CA ARG A 39 -20.08 5.25 -20.87
C ARG A 39 -18.87 4.77 -21.64
N ASP A 40 -19.09 3.75 -22.46
CA ASP A 40 -18.26 3.35 -23.57
C ASP A 40 -18.94 3.82 -24.86
N HIS A 41 -18.52 4.95 -25.42
CA HIS A 41 -19.23 5.66 -26.47
C HIS A 41 -20.69 5.95 -26.04
N ASP A 42 -21.65 5.39 -26.75
CA ASP A 42 -23.08 5.57 -26.47
C ASP A 42 -23.63 4.54 -25.46
N LYS A 43 -22.87 3.50 -25.11
CA LYS A 43 -23.31 2.44 -24.22
C LYS A 43 -23.05 2.86 -22.76
N ILE A 44 -24.12 2.87 -21.95
CA ILE A 44 -24.01 3.04 -20.49
C ILE A 44 -23.56 1.69 -19.90
N LEU A 45 -22.51 1.76 -19.05
CA LEU A 45 -21.95 0.59 -18.38
C LEU A 45 -22.54 0.43 -16.97
N PRO A 46 -22.58 -0.79 -16.43
CA PRO A 46 -22.92 -1.01 -15.03
C PRO A 46 -21.91 -0.32 -14.13
N VAL A 47 -22.37 0.36 -13.07
CA VAL A 47 -21.52 1.09 -12.12
C VAL A 47 -21.92 0.79 -10.68
N GLN A 48 -20.94 0.83 -9.80
CA GLN A 48 -21.10 0.81 -8.35
C GLN A 48 -20.26 1.94 -7.76
N CYS A 49 -20.89 2.79 -6.95
CA CYS A 49 -20.25 3.96 -6.36
C CYS A 49 -20.14 3.82 -4.83
N LYS A 50 -18.98 4.20 -4.28
CA LYS A 50 -18.74 4.33 -2.83
C LYS A 50 -18.21 5.73 -2.53
N VAL A 51 -18.92 6.50 -1.71
CA VAL A 51 -18.39 7.77 -1.19
C VAL A 51 -17.32 7.45 -0.15
N THR A 52 -16.07 7.80 -0.42
CA THR A 52 -14.94 7.56 0.49
C THR A 52 -14.57 8.81 1.28
N ALA A 53 -14.95 10.01 0.83
CA ALA A 53 -14.80 11.23 1.61
C ALA A 53 -15.89 12.25 1.28
N LYS A 54 -16.22 13.11 2.25
CA LYS A 54 -17.13 14.25 2.09
C LYS A 54 -16.45 15.54 2.48
N HIS A 55 -16.88 16.63 1.85
CA HIS A 55 -16.58 17.97 2.32
C HIS A 55 -17.37 18.28 3.59
N LEU A 56 -16.96 19.30 4.35
CA LEU A 56 -17.67 19.73 5.57
C LEU A 56 -19.11 20.23 5.30
N ASP A 57 -19.45 20.61 4.06
CA ASP A 57 -20.81 20.95 3.65
C ASP A 57 -21.69 19.70 3.34
N GLY A 58 -21.11 18.49 3.43
CA GLY A 58 -21.76 17.22 3.20
C GLY A 58 -21.72 16.73 1.75
N SER A 59 -21.28 17.57 0.79
CA SER A 59 -21.07 17.16 -0.60
C SER A 59 -19.94 16.12 -0.72
N VAL A 60 -19.94 15.37 -1.82
CA VAL A 60 -18.91 14.36 -2.10
C VAL A 60 -17.58 15.03 -2.35
N LYS A 61 -16.52 14.58 -1.65
CA LYS A 61 -15.13 15.00 -1.86
C LYS A 61 -14.37 13.97 -2.70
N TYR A 62 -14.50 12.67 -2.38
CA TYR A 62 -13.98 11.57 -3.16
C TYR A 62 -15.04 10.51 -3.39
N LEU A 63 -15.16 10.08 -4.62
CA LEU A 63 -16.04 8.99 -5.04
C LEU A 63 -15.22 7.88 -5.67
N LEU A 64 -15.33 6.70 -5.13
CA LEU A 64 -14.79 5.49 -5.75
C LEU A 64 -15.85 4.94 -6.71
N VAL A 65 -15.51 4.93 -7.99
CA VAL A 65 -16.39 4.45 -9.07
C VAL A 65 -15.86 3.13 -9.59
N ARG A 66 -16.64 2.08 -9.45
CA ARG A 66 -16.39 0.77 -10.04
C ARG A 66 -17.29 0.58 -11.25
N PHE A 67 -16.74 0.05 -12.32
CA PHE A 67 -17.52 -0.25 -13.55
C PHE A 67 -16.91 -1.45 -14.27
N MET A 68 -17.71 -2.06 -15.13
CA MET A 68 -17.25 -3.15 -15.99
C MET A 68 -17.11 -2.64 -17.42
N GLY A 69 -15.96 -2.95 -18.04
CA GLY A 69 -15.70 -2.55 -19.43
C GLY A 69 -14.81 -3.53 -20.17
N ASP A 70 -14.94 -3.55 -21.50
CA ASP A 70 -14.08 -4.34 -22.36
C ASP A 70 -12.82 -3.54 -22.70
N LEU A 71 -11.67 -4.18 -22.55
CA LEU A 71 -10.38 -3.62 -22.85
C LEU A 71 -9.74 -4.34 -24.04
N PRO A 72 -9.30 -3.60 -25.08
CA PRO A 72 -8.72 -4.20 -26.28
C PRO A 72 -7.31 -4.75 -26.03
N ALA A 73 -6.91 -5.71 -26.85
CA ALA A 73 -5.52 -6.11 -26.94
C ALA A 73 -4.68 -5.00 -27.58
N ASN A 74 -3.48 -4.80 -27.06
CA ASN A 74 -2.46 -3.90 -27.63
C ASN A 74 -2.87 -2.42 -27.82
N ALA A 75 -3.92 -1.96 -27.16
CA ALA A 75 -4.36 -0.57 -27.22
C ALA A 75 -4.89 -0.08 -25.88
N GLY A 76 -4.81 1.21 -25.64
CA GLY A 76 -5.50 1.88 -24.53
C GLY A 76 -7.01 2.02 -24.82
N LYS A 77 -7.76 2.36 -23.80
CA LYS A 77 -9.22 2.56 -23.90
C LYS A 77 -9.62 3.81 -23.13
N GLU A 78 -10.58 4.53 -23.66
CA GLU A 78 -11.20 5.68 -22.99
C GLU A 78 -12.67 5.40 -22.69
N PHE A 79 -13.09 5.86 -21.52
CA PHE A 79 -14.46 5.87 -21.06
C PHE A 79 -14.84 7.30 -20.66
N THR A 80 -16.12 7.58 -20.64
CA THR A 80 -16.64 8.88 -20.20
C THR A 80 -17.38 8.72 -18.90
N LEU A 81 -16.96 9.45 -17.87
CA LEU A 81 -17.63 9.57 -16.58
C LEU A 81 -18.45 10.86 -16.56
N ASP A 82 -19.71 10.78 -16.20
CA ASP A 82 -20.65 11.90 -16.18
C ASP A 82 -21.52 11.86 -14.91
N TRP A 83 -21.85 13.03 -14.35
CA TRP A 83 -22.70 13.18 -13.16
C TRP A 83 -23.69 14.38 -13.27
N GLU A 84 -23.73 15.06 -14.42
CA GLU A 84 -24.57 16.23 -14.64
C GLU A 84 -25.88 15.86 -15.33
N ASN A 85 -25.87 14.84 -16.16
CA ASN A 85 -27.02 14.43 -16.92
C ASN A 85 -27.82 13.35 -16.17
N ASP A 86 -29.15 13.45 -16.17
CA ASP A 86 -30.04 12.39 -15.69
C ASP A 86 -29.99 11.16 -16.61
N ALA A 87 -28.79 10.62 -16.78
CA ALA A 87 -28.61 9.37 -17.49
C ALA A 87 -29.32 8.27 -16.70
N LYS A 88 -30.27 7.63 -17.31
CA LYS A 88 -31.07 6.56 -16.70
C LYS A 88 -30.19 5.34 -16.45
N GLN A 89 -29.44 5.35 -15.32
CA GLN A 89 -28.76 4.15 -14.79
C GLN A 89 -29.71 2.97 -14.65
N GLU A 90 -30.98 3.24 -14.34
CA GLU A 90 -32.01 2.21 -14.23
C GLU A 90 -32.11 1.28 -15.45
N ASN A 91 -31.75 1.74 -16.64
CA ASN A 91 -31.82 0.91 -17.86
C ASN A 91 -30.55 0.05 -18.01
N ALA A 92 -29.35 0.57 -17.65
CA ALA A 92 -28.09 -0.19 -17.71
C ALA A 92 -28.03 -1.28 -16.64
N GLN A 93 -28.58 -1.03 -15.44
CA GLN A 93 -28.67 -2.02 -14.39
C GLN A 93 -29.72 -3.11 -14.66
N LYS A 94 -30.83 -2.76 -15.30
CA LYS A 94 -31.89 -3.75 -15.65
C LYS A 94 -31.48 -4.77 -16.71
N ASP A 95 -30.52 -4.40 -17.56
CA ASP A 95 -29.96 -5.29 -18.59
C ASP A 95 -28.70 -6.02 -18.14
N PHE A 96 -28.22 -5.76 -16.89
CA PHE A 96 -27.06 -6.43 -16.32
C PHE A 96 -27.46 -7.74 -15.66
N ILE A 97 -27.25 -8.84 -16.37
CA ILE A 97 -27.68 -10.19 -15.99
C ILE A 97 -26.83 -10.79 -14.87
N ASP A 98 -25.53 -10.44 -14.82
CA ASP A 98 -24.54 -11.03 -13.90
C ASP A 98 -24.38 -10.30 -12.56
N GLU A 99 -25.40 -9.56 -12.12
CA GLU A 99 -25.39 -8.83 -10.84
C GLU A 99 -25.10 -9.74 -9.66
N LEU A 100 -24.21 -9.29 -8.77
CA LEU A 100 -23.98 -9.98 -7.48
C LEU A 100 -25.15 -9.74 -6.54
N GLN A 101 -25.73 -10.83 -6.07
CA GLN A 101 -26.78 -10.83 -5.07
C GLN A 101 -26.22 -11.30 -3.73
N LEU A 102 -26.45 -10.53 -2.68
CA LEU A 102 -26.06 -10.86 -1.32
C LEU A 102 -27.31 -11.15 -0.50
N GLU A 103 -27.42 -12.38 -0.01
CA GLU A 103 -28.51 -12.81 0.87
C GLU A 103 -27.96 -13.06 2.28
N GLN A 104 -28.64 -12.48 3.27
CA GLN A 104 -28.34 -12.77 4.67
C GLN A 104 -29.07 -14.06 5.08
N LEU A 105 -28.32 -15.04 5.52
CA LEU A 105 -28.83 -16.29 6.08
C LEU A 105 -28.99 -16.18 7.60
N ALA A 106 -29.64 -17.18 8.19
CA ALA A 106 -29.78 -17.24 9.66
C ALA A 106 -28.42 -17.27 10.38
N ASP A 107 -27.38 -17.81 9.74
CA ASP A 107 -26.06 -18.03 10.31
C ASP A 107 -24.94 -17.71 9.30
N GLY A 108 -24.99 -16.54 8.67
CA GLY A 108 -23.98 -16.12 7.71
C GLY A 108 -24.54 -15.40 6.49
N TYR A 109 -23.86 -15.56 5.34
CA TYR A 109 -24.24 -14.93 4.09
C TYR A 109 -24.07 -15.87 2.91
N GLN A 110 -24.92 -15.66 1.90
CA GLN A 110 -24.78 -16.27 0.58
C GLN A 110 -24.59 -15.18 -0.48
N LEU A 111 -23.54 -15.33 -1.28
CA LEU A 111 -23.30 -14.57 -2.50
C LEU A 111 -23.70 -15.40 -3.70
N LYS A 112 -24.34 -14.78 -4.68
CA LYS A 112 -24.75 -15.46 -5.90
C LYS A 112 -24.63 -14.56 -7.11
N SER A 113 -24.00 -15.07 -8.17
CA SER A 113 -24.04 -14.56 -9.53
C SER A 113 -24.35 -15.69 -10.50
N GLU A 114 -24.33 -15.44 -11.79
CA GLU A 114 -24.52 -16.51 -12.80
C GLU A 114 -23.39 -17.56 -12.71
N LEU A 115 -22.15 -17.14 -12.49
CA LEU A 115 -20.98 -18.01 -12.51
C LEU A 115 -20.54 -18.53 -11.14
N LEU A 116 -20.85 -17.84 -10.05
CA LEU A 116 -20.36 -18.14 -8.71
C LEU A 116 -21.48 -18.12 -7.67
N GLN A 117 -21.55 -19.18 -6.86
CA GLN A 117 -22.27 -19.15 -5.60
C GLN A 117 -21.32 -19.42 -4.46
N LEU A 118 -21.31 -18.56 -3.45
CA LEU A 118 -20.44 -18.64 -2.30
C LEU A 118 -21.25 -18.51 -1.02
N GLN A 119 -21.08 -19.45 -0.09
CA GLN A 119 -21.69 -19.37 1.23
C GLN A 119 -20.61 -19.31 2.32
N VAL A 120 -20.81 -18.40 3.28
CA VAL A 120 -20.01 -18.29 4.50
C VAL A 120 -20.90 -18.44 5.73
N LYS A 121 -20.32 -18.99 6.80
CA LYS A 121 -21.01 -19.24 8.07
C LYS A 121 -20.31 -18.57 9.23
N ASN A 122 -21.10 -17.98 10.12
CA ASN A 122 -20.62 -17.38 11.36
C ASN A 122 -20.06 -18.43 12.32
N ASN A 123 -19.03 -18.05 13.06
CA ASN A 123 -18.40 -18.90 14.08
C ASN A 123 -17.92 -20.26 13.52
N SER A 124 -17.57 -20.31 12.24
CA SER A 124 -17.08 -21.51 11.55
C SER A 124 -15.57 -21.69 11.79
N LYS A 125 -15.09 -22.93 11.57
CA LYS A 125 -13.67 -23.25 11.47
C LYS A 125 -13.16 -23.24 10.03
N ASN A 126 -14.03 -22.97 9.06
CA ASN A 126 -13.74 -22.97 7.64
C ASN A 126 -13.96 -21.56 7.07
N LEU A 127 -13.11 -21.19 6.11
CA LEU A 127 -13.23 -19.92 5.39
C LEU A 127 -14.52 -19.89 4.55
N PHE A 128 -14.86 -21.01 3.93
CA PHE A 128 -16.06 -21.20 3.10
C PHE A 128 -16.89 -22.34 3.62
N GLU A 129 -18.22 -22.21 3.54
CA GLU A 129 -19.15 -23.31 3.79
C GLU A 129 -19.46 -24.07 2.51
N ASN A 130 -19.64 -23.34 1.41
CA ASN A 130 -19.85 -23.93 0.10
C ASN A 130 -19.41 -22.92 -0.98
N ILE A 131 -18.82 -23.45 -2.05
CA ILE A 131 -18.58 -22.71 -3.30
C ILE A 131 -19.06 -23.57 -4.45
N THR A 132 -19.87 -22.99 -5.33
CA THR A 132 -20.33 -23.65 -6.57
C THR A 132 -20.00 -22.77 -7.76
N VAL A 133 -19.37 -23.34 -8.78
CA VAL A 133 -19.04 -22.72 -10.06
C VAL A 133 -19.42 -23.68 -11.17
N GLY A 134 -20.38 -23.29 -12.01
CA GLY A 134 -20.96 -24.22 -12.98
C GLY A 134 -21.51 -25.50 -12.33
N ASP A 135 -21.03 -26.64 -12.78
CA ASP A 135 -21.39 -27.94 -12.24
C ASP A 135 -20.50 -28.40 -11.07
N CYS A 136 -19.46 -27.64 -10.74
CA CYS A 136 -18.53 -27.93 -9.66
C CYS A 136 -19.02 -27.37 -8.33
N SER A 137 -19.03 -28.19 -7.29
CA SER A 137 -19.36 -27.78 -5.93
C SER A 137 -18.29 -28.24 -4.95
N TYR A 138 -17.86 -27.32 -4.11
CA TYR A 138 -16.85 -27.52 -3.07
C TYR A 138 -17.49 -27.21 -1.72
N GLU A 139 -17.66 -28.23 -0.89
CA GLU A 139 -18.20 -28.11 0.46
C GLU A 139 -17.11 -27.73 1.48
N SER A 140 -17.49 -27.36 2.69
CA SER A 140 -16.59 -26.91 3.75
C SER A 140 -15.44 -27.87 4.06
N ASN A 141 -15.62 -29.19 3.90
CA ASN A 141 -14.57 -30.20 4.11
C ASN A 141 -13.44 -30.15 3.08
N HIS A 142 -13.66 -29.52 1.91
CA HIS A 142 -12.62 -29.29 0.91
C HIS A 142 -11.68 -28.15 1.30
N PHE A 143 -12.05 -27.32 2.25
CA PHE A 143 -11.24 -26.17 2.66
C PHE A 143 -10.67 -26.36 4.06
N ALA A 144 -9.42 -25.98 4.24
CA ALA A 144 -8.79 -25.93 5.55
C ALA A 144 -7.89 -24.68 5.63
N GLY A 145 -7.89 -24.06 6.79
CA GLY A 145 -7.08 -22.87 7.04
C GLY A 145 -7.93 -21.62 7.31
N PRO A 146 -7.26 -20.60 7.80
CA PRO A 146 -5.79 -20.44 7.95
C PRO A 146 -5.22 -21.41 9.02
N LEU A 147 -4.26 -22.24 8.64
CA LEU A 147 -3.51 -23.08 9.57
C LEU A 147 -2.18 -22.41 9.90
N MET A 148 -1.90 -22.23 11.20
CA MET A 148 -0.72 -21.52 11.70
C MET A 148 0.14 -22.44 12.56
N GLU A 149 1.47 -22.34 12.38
CA GLU A 149 2.48 -22.92 13.26
C GLU A 149 3.41 -21.81 13.73
N CYS A 150 3.65 -21.76 15.02
CA CYS A 150 4.61 -20.84 15.63
C CYS A 150 5.77 -21.63 16.21
N ARG A 151 6.96 -20.99 16.20
CA ARG A 151 8.16 -21.55 16.86
C ARG A 151 8.32 -20.90 18.23
N LYS A 152 8.65 -21.71 19.20
CA LYS A 152 9.04 -21.28 20.52
C LYS A 152 10.28 -22.07 20.92
N GLU A 153 11.43 -21.41 20.95
CA GLU A 153 12.74 -22.05 21.09
C GLU A 153 12.96 -23.11 19.99
N GLU A 154 13.03 -24.39 20.34
CA GLU A 154 13.17 -25.51 19.40
C GLU A 154 11.83 -26.23 19.11
N GLU A 155 10.74 -25.82 19.75
CA GLU A 155 9.44 -26.46 19.61
C GLU A 155 8.58 -25.76 18.55
N ILE A 156 7.83 -26.55 17.80
CA ILE A 156 6.78 -26.07 16.88
C ILE A 156 5.44 -26.20 17.58
N LEU A 157 4.78 -25.06 17.77
CA LEU A 157 3.45 -24.99 18.35
C LEU A 157 2.44 -24.76 17.21
N SER A 158 1.72 -25.79 16.84
CA SER A 158 0.57 -25.64 15.96
C SER A 158 -0.54 -24.90 16.68
N ALA A 159 -1.34 -24.13 15.93
CA ALA A 159 -2.57 -23.58 16.47
C ALA A 159 -3.46 -24.76 16.89
N ALA A 160 -3.77 -24.84 18.19
CA ALA A 160 -4.58 -25.93 18.75
C ALA A 160 -6.03 -25.80 18.27
N ASP A 161 -6.48 -24.59 18.03
CA ASP A 161 -7.80 -24.28 17.49
C ASP A 161 -7.74 -22.95 16.70
N MET A 162 -8.71 -22.75 15.81
CA MET A 162 -8.90 -21.54 15.06
C MET A 162 -10.40 -21.33 14.85
N SER A 163 -10.86 -20.10 15.04
CA SER A 163 -12.26 -19.77 14.80
C SER A 163 -12.41 -18.43 14.12
N PHE A 164 -13.25 -18.42 13.10
CA PHE A 164 -13.84 -17.21 12.56
C PHE A 164 -14.92 -16.69 13.54
N GLY A 165 -15.09 -15.39 13.62
CA GLY A 165 -16.19 -14.76 14.34
C GLY A 165 -17.43 -14.63 13.45
N GLN A 166 -18.07 -13.47 13.53
CA GLN A 166 -19.22 -13.15 12.67
C GLN A 166 -18.75 -12.44 11.41
N TRP A 167 -19.39 -12.78 10.30
CA TRP A 167 -19.18 -12.08 9.03
C TRP A 167 -19.92 -10.75 9.03
N GLU A 168 -19.27 -9.73 8.51
CA GLU A 168 -19.78 -8.37 8.35
C GLU A 168 -19.69 -7.97 6.88
N ILE A 169 -20.61 -7.12 6.44
CA ILE A 169 -20.59 -6.56 5.08
C ILE A 169 -19.67 -5.33 5.11
N ALA A 170 -18.51 -5.40 4.48
CA ALA A 170 -17.63 -4.25 4.31
C ALA A 170 -18.03 -3.42 3.09
N GLU A 171 -18.51 -4.08 2.03
CA GLU A 171 -19.05 -3.44 0.85
C GLU A 171 -20.09 -4.35 0.19
N SER A 172 -21.19 -3.79 -0.32
CA SER A 172 -22.20 -4.52 -1.08
C SER A 172 -22.71 -3.67 -2.23
N GLY A 173 -22.72 -4.25 -3.42
CA GLY A 173 -23.25 -3.64 -4.63
C GLY A 173 -23.33 -4.63 -5.78
N PRO A 174 -23.85 -4.20 -6.92
CA PRO A 174 -24.11 -5.10 -8.04
C PRO A 174 -22.85 -5.65 -8.71
N LEU A 175 -21.71 -4.96 -8.59
CA LEU A 175 -20.47 -5.35 -9.25
C LEU A 175 -19.47 -6.03 -8.32
N GLN A 176 -19.47 -5.66 -7.04
CA GLN A 176 -18.52 -6.17 -6.06
C GLN A 176 -19.15 -6.27 -4.69
N VAL A 177 -18.86 -7.37 -4.00
CA VAL A 177 -19.21 -7.57 -2.59
C VAL A 177 -17.93 -7.92 -1.82
N ILE A 178 -17.77 -7.30 -0.67
CA ILE A 178 -16.69 -7.59 0.27
C ILE A 178 -17.30 -7.98 1.60
N LEU A 179 -17.01 -9.21 2.04
CA LEU A 179 -17.32 -9.72 3.37
C LEU A 179 -16.06 -9.71 4.23
N LYS A 180 -16.20 -9.35 5.50
CA LYS A 180 -15.10 -9.24 6.46
C LYS A 180 -15.40 -10.09 7.68
N ASN A 181 -14.37 -10.75 8.22
CA ASN A 181 -14.48 -11.52 9.45
C ASN A 181 -13.25 -11.32 10.31
N ARG A 182 -13.42 -11.30 11.63
CA ARG A 182 -12.34 -11.28 12.62
C ARG A 182 -12.37 -12.59 13.40
N GLY A 183 -11.20 -13.20 13.53
CA GLY A 183 -11.04 -14.46 14.21
C GLY A 183 -9.77 -14.52 15.03
N VAL A 184 -9.55 -15.69 15.63
CA VAL A 184 -8.38 -15.95 16.46
C VAL A 184 -7.80 -17.32 16.19
N HIS A 185 -6.47 -17.42 16.26
CA HIS A 185 -5.75 -18.68 16.43
C HIS A 185 -5.44 -18.85 17.91
N LEU A 186 -5.83 -19.97 18.47
CA LEU A 186 -5.45 -20.36 19.81
C LEU A 186 -4.25 -21.32 19.72
N LEU A 187 -3.09 -20.88 20.16
CA LEU A 187 -1.89 -21.70 20.20
C LEU A 187 -1.96 -22.71 21.35
N ALA A 188 -1.15 -23.77 21.28
CA ALA A 188 -1.10 -24.81 22.30
C ALA A 188 -0.68 -24.27 23.69
N ASP A 189 0.08 -23.20 23.74
CA ASP A 189 0.47 -22.50 24.98
C ASP A 189 -0.56 -21.45 25.44
N LYS A 190 -1.77 -21.44 24.84
CA LYS A 190 -2.91 -20.56 25.14
C LYS A 190 -2.75 -19.09 24.70
N ARG A 191 -1.73 -18.75 23.94
CA ARG A 191 -1.69 -17.41 23.33
C ARG A 191 -2.77 -17.32 22.24
N GLU A 192 -3.43 -16.19 22.18
CA GLU A 192 -4.40 -15.85 21.16
C GLU A 192 -3.77 -14.87 20.16
N ILE A 193 -3.79 -15.26 18.88
CA ILE A 193 -3.31 -14.44 17.79
C ILE A 193 -4.52 -14.02 16.95
N ALA A 194 -4.81 -12.75 16.92
CA ALA A 194 -5.94 -12.25 16.14
C ALA A 194 -5.65 -12.28 14.64
N PHE A 195 -6.70 -12.44 13.86
CA PHE A 195 -6.65 -12.25 12.42
C PHE A 195 -7.91 -11.57 11.89
N GLU A 196 -7.76 -10.96 10.73
CA GLU A 196 -8.86 -10.45 9.91
C GLU A 196 -8.82 -11.12 8.55
N ALA A 197 -9.94 -11.61 8.07
CA ALA A 197 -10.10 -12.15 6.72
C ALA A 197 -11.15 -11.34 5.96
N LYS A 198 -10.87 -11.03 4.68
CA LYS A 198 -11.83 -10.44 3.76
C LYS A 198 -12.00 -11.35 2.56
N LEU A 199 -13.21 -11.48 2.09
CA LEU A 199 -13.57 -12.17 0.85
C LEU A 199 -14.14 -11.15 -0.12
N THR A 200 -13.51 -11.03 -1.29
CA THR A 200 -14.00 -10.17 -2.36
C THR A 200 -14.46 -11.03 -3.52
N ALA A 201 -15.71 -10.84 -3.94
CA ALA A 201 -16.28 -11.45 -5.15
C ALA A 201 -16.73 -10.36 -6.12
N TRP A 202 -16.68 -10.69 -7.40
CA TRP A 202 -17.06 -9.79 -8.50
C TRP A 202 -18.14 -10.39 -9.37
N ALA A 203 -19.01 -9.53 -9.85
CA ALA A 203 -20.06 -9.91 -10.79
C ALA A 203 -19.49 -10.55 -12.06
N GLY A 204 -20.13 -11.61 -12.54
CA GLY A 204 -19.73 -12.30 -13.75
C GLY A 204 -18.33 -12.94 -13.74
N LYS A 205 -17.80 -13.23 -12.55
CA LYS A 205 -16.46 -13.80 -12.41
C LYS A 205 -16.47 -15.06 -11.52
N PRO A 206 -15.76 -16.13 -11.95
CA PRO A 206 -15.70 -17.38 -11.19
C PRO A 206 -14.52 -17.42 -10.20
N TRP A 207 -14.19 -16.29 -9.56
CA TRP A 207 -13.08 -16.20 -8.60
C TRP A 207 -13.40 -15.39 -7.37
N VAL A 208 -12.64 -15.66 -6.31
CA VAL A 208 -12.71 -14.97 -5.03
C VAL A 208 -11.31 -14.57 -4.61
N GLU A 209 -11.12 -13.30 -4.25
CA GLU A 209 -9.91 -12.88 -3.53
C GLU A 209 -10.10 -13.13 -2.03
N VAL A 210 -9.08 -13.72 -1.43
CA VAL A 210 -8.94 -13.84 0.01
C VAL A 210 -7.84 -12.87 0.45
N SER A 211 -8.20 -11.91 1.30
CA SER A 211 -7.24 -11.10 2.04
C SER A 211 -7.18 -11.61 3.47
N TYR A 212 -5.98 -11.86 3.97
CA TYR A 212 -5.76 -12.39 5.29
C TYR A 212 -4.69 -11.59 6.03
N ARG A 213 -5.06 -11.02 7.16
CA ARG A 213 -4.23 -10.18 8.02
C ARG A 213 -4.00 -10.84 9.36
N VAL A 214 -2.76 -11.17 9.68
CA VAL A 214 -2.35 -11.59 11.03
C VAL A 214 -2.09 -10.35 11.87
N ILE A 215 -2.52 -10.37 13.14
CA ILE A 215 -2.26 -9.30 14.11
C ILE A 215 -1.66 -9.95 15.35
N ASN A 216 -0.43 -9.59 15.70
CA ASN A 216 0.22 -10.13 16.89
C ASN A 216 -0.37 -9.48 18.16
N THR A 217 -1.37 -10.15 18.73
CA THR A 217 -2.02 -9.76 19.98
C THR A 217 -1.50 -10.51 21.21
N SER A 218 -0.43 -11.30 21.05
CA SER A 218 0.09 -12.14 22.14
C SER A 218 0.83 -11.37 23.25
N GLY A 219 1.18 -10.11 23.02
CA GLY A 219 2.05 -9.34 23.91
C GLY A 219 3.52 -9.74 23.88
N GLU A 220 3.87 -10.80 23.13
CA GLU A 220 5.23 -11.31 22.97
C GLU A 220 5.65 -11.31 21.50
N VAL A 221 6.93 -11.54 21.24
CA VAL A 221 7.43 -11.77 19.88
C VAL A 221 6.85 -13.06 19.34
N LEU A 222 6.24 -12.99 18.16
CA LEU A 222 5.64 -14.13 17.48
C LEU A 222 6.54 -14.58 16.33
N ASP A 223 7.03 -15.79 16.40
CA ASP A 223 7.84 -16.43 15.37
C ASP A 223 6.97 -17.42 14.59
N ILE A 224 6.52 -17.01 13.40
CA ILE A 224 5.63 -17.82 12.58
C ILE A 224 6.47 -18.74 11.70
N GLY A 225 6.32 -20.04 11.89
CA GLY A 225 7.02 -21.08 11.12
C GLY A 225 6.23 -21.60 9.93
N ALA A 226 4.91 -21.46 9.94
CA ALA A 226 4.04 -21.76 8.80
C ALA A 226 2.69 -21.05 8.91
N LEU A 227 2.13 -20.67 7.76
CA LEU A 227 0.77 -20.16 7.63
C LEU A 227 0.23 -20.51 6.25
N GLY A 228 -0.90 -21.22 6.17
CA GLY A 228 -1.41 -21.66 4.88
C GLY A 228 -2.90 -21.96 4.84
N PHE A 229 -3.40 -21.99 3.61
CA PHE A 229 -4.76 -22.38 3.23
C PHE A 229 -4.66 -23.57 2.28
N TYR A 230 -5.62 -24.48 2.39
CA TYR A 230 -5.61 -25.72 1.64
C TYR A 230 -6.98 -25.98 1.03
N CYS A 231 -6.99 -26.31 -0.26
CA CYS A 231 -8.14 -26.85 -0.97
C CYS A 231 -7.88 -28.34 -1.19
N LYS A 232 -8.54 -29.17 -0.40
CA LYS A 232 -8.33 -30.62 -0.41
C LYS A 232 -8.96 -31.27 -1.64
N ALA A 233 -8.27 -32.24 -2.21
CA ALA A 233 -8.79 -33.08 -3.28
C ALA A 233 -9.62 -34.25 -2.73
N GLU A 234 -10.45 -34.83 -3.59
CA GLU A 234 -11.01 -36.13 -3.34
C GLU A 234 -9.94 -37.23 -3.50
N GLU A 235 -9.97 -38.21 -2.63
CA GLU A 235 -9.01 -39.32 -2.68
C GLU A 235 -9.08 -40.07 -4.02
N ASN A 236 -7.91 -40.32 -4.63
CA ASN A 236 -7.72 -41.09 -5.86
C ASN A 236 -8.39 -40.51 -7.13
N SER A 237 -8.76 -39.24 -7.15
CA SER A 237 -9.22 -38.60 -8.38
C SER A 237 -8.01 -38.33 -9.32
N PRO A 238 -8.07 -38.77 -10.60
CA PRO A 238 -7.08 -38.37 -11.59
C PRO A 238 -7.05 -36.83 -11.73
N PHE A 239 -5.87 -36.26 -11.77
CA PHE A 239 -5.69 -34.82 -11.88
C PHE A 239 -4.47 -34.45 -12.72
N SER A 240 -4.42 -33.19 -13.13
CA SER A 240 -3.24 -32.54 -13.66
C SER A 240 -2.91 -31.31 -12.84
N SER A 241 -1.65 -30.89 -12.86
CA SER A 241 -1.17 -29.69 -12.19
C SER A 241 -0.39 -28.81 -13.13
N LEU A 242 -0.53 -27.52 -12.96
CA LEU A 242 0.20 -26.50 -13.69
C LEU A 242 0.92 -25.56 -12.72
N LEU A 243 1.98 -24.96 -13.19
CA LEU A 243 2.76 -23.99 -12.44
C LEU A 243 2.98 -22.75 -13.30
N GLY A 244 2.69 -21.59 -12.74
CA GLY A 244 3.00 -20.30 -13.33
C GLY A 244 3.95 -19.52 -12.45
N GLY A 245 5.05 -19.03 -13.01
CA GLY A 245 6.06 -18.27 -12.28
C GLY A 245 7.06 -17.63 -13.19
N GLU A 246 7.84 -16.73 -12.61
CA GLU A 246 8.96 -16.11 -13.32
C GLU A 246 10.11 -17.11 -13.40
N GLY A 247 10.88 -17.07 -14.40
CA GLY A 247 12.03 -17.96 -14.54
C GLY A 247 11.80 -19.19 -15.43
N HIS A 248 10.58 -19.54 -15.73
CA HIS A 248 10.26 -20.64 -16.62
C HIS A 248 10.85 -20.43 -18.01
N GLU A 249 10.78 -19.21 -18.55
CA GLU A 249 11.40 -18.90 -19.84
C GLU A 249 12.91 -19.11 -19.79
N GLY A 250 13.57 -18.65 -18.74
CA GLY A 250 14.99 -18.85 -18.53
C GLY A 250 15.37 -20.31 -18.38
N MET A 251 14.59 -21.08 -17.63
CA MET A 251 14.77 -22.52 -17.47
C MET A 251 14.61 -23.27 -18.80
N ILE A 252 13.53 -23.02 -19.53
CA ILE A 252 13.27 -23.62 -20.83
C ILE A 252 14.40 -23.30 -21.82
N LYS A 253 14.82 -22.06 -21.87
CA LYS A 253 15.91 -21.60 -22.71
C LYS A 253 17.24 -22.21 -22.35
N ALA A 254 17.54 -22.38 -21.08
CA ALA A 254 18.79 -22.96 -20.60
C ALA A 254 18.89 -24.46 -20.90
N VAL A 255 17.77 -25.19 -20.87
CA VAL A 255 17.75 -26.65 -21.06
C VAL A 255 17.66 -27.04 -22.54
N SER A 256 16.84 -26.35 -23.33
CA SER A 256 16.56 -26.76 -24.71
C SER A 256 16.95 -25.77 -25.80
N GLY A 257 17.16 -24.51 -25.44
CA GLY A 257 17.33 -23.42 -26.40
C GLY A 257 16.04 -23.02 -27.12
N ASN A 258 14.92 -23.62 -26.81
CA ASN A 258 13.59 -23.35 -27.34
C ASN A 258 12.77 -22.60 -26.33
N ARG A 259 12.10 -21.53 -26.75
CA ARG A 259 11.28 -20.72 -25.83
C ARG A 259 10.01 -21.40 -25.35
N ASP A 260 9.50 -22.36 -26.11
CA ASP A 260 8.21 -22.99 -25.87
C ASP A 260 8.30 -24.36 -25.19
N SER A 261 9.49 -24.92 -25.06
CA SER A 261 9.71 -26.22 -24.42
C SER A 261 11.12 -26.43 -23.93
N GLY A 262 11.26 -27.24 -22.91
CA GLY A 262 12.55 -27.61 -22.34
C GLY A 262 12.49 -28.98 -21.68
N ILE A 263 13.60 -29.44 -21.14
CA ILE A 263 13.75 -30.65 -20.36
C ILE A 263 14.37 -30.28 -19.01
N MET A 264 13.82 -30.80 -17.93
CA MET A 264 14.34 -30.59 -16.59
C MET A 264 14.29 -31.86 -15.77
N GLU A 265 15.02 -31.88 -14.66
CA GLU A 265 15.08 -33.00 -13.72
C GLU A 265 14.73 -32.50 -12.31
N ASP A 266 13.95 -33.31 -11.60
CA ASP A 266 13.69 -33.07 -10.17
C ASP A 266 14.78 -33.62 -9.25
N ALA A 267 14.64 -33.39 -7.96
CA ALA A 267 15.57 -33.86 -6.93
C ALA A 267 15.61 -35.41 -6.82
N SER A 268 14.64 -36.11 -7.40
CA SER A 268 14.57 -37.60 -7.42
C SER A 268 15.15 -38.20 -8.68
N GLY A 269 15.63 -37.39 -9.63
CA GLY A 269 16.21 -37.84 -10.88
C GLY A 269 15.19 -38.15 -11.98
N HIS A 270 13.95 -37.68 -11.87
CA HIS A 270 12.96 -37.77 -12.92
C HIS A 270 13.10 -36.63 -13.92
N VAL A 271 12.92 -36.95 -15.19
CA VAL A 271 13.06 -35.99 -16.30
C VAL A 271 11.70 -35.66 -16.90
N TYR A 272 11.46 -34.38 -17.06
CA TYR A 272 10.20 -33.82 -17.51
C TYR A 272 10.39 -33.02 -18.79
N ARG A 273 9.39 -33.05 -19.66
CA ARG A 273 9.22 -32.05 -20.71
C ARG A 273 8.42 -30.93 -20.15
N VAL A 274 8.97 -29.73 -20.25
CA VAL A 274 8.36 -28.49 -19.79
C VAL A 274 7.96 -27.69 -21.02
N LYS A 275 6.71 -27.29 -21.11
CA LYS A 275 6.17 -26.39 -22.14
C LYS A 275 5.57 -25.19 -21.45
N GLY A 276 5.74 -24.03 -22.05
CA GLY A 276 5.17 -22.83 -21.47
C GLY A 276 5.19 -21.63 -22.40
N THR A 277 4.35 -20.67 -22.11
CA THR A 277 4.33 -19.35 -22.72
C THR A 277 4.41 -18.28 -21.64
N GLY A 278 5.43 -17.44 -21.70
CA GLY A 278 5.65 -16.46 -20.64
C GLY A 278 5.96 -17.13 -19.31
N SER A 279 5.11 -16.96 -18.34
CA SER A 279 5.23 -17.51 -16.98
C SER A 279 4.51 -18.84 -16.78
N LEU A 280 3.75 -19.31 -17.75
CA LEU A 280 2.98 -20.55 -17.66
C LEU A 280 3.79 -21.77 -18.08
N THR A 281 3.69 -22.84 -17.30
CA THR A 281 4.40 -24.10 -17.55
C THR A 281 3.48 -25.30 -17.46
N GLU A 282 3.45 -26.08 -18.52
CA GLU A 282 2.85 -27.44 -18.55
C GLU A 282 3.97 -28.47 -18.50
N VAL A 283 3.79 -29.52 -17.71
CA VAL A 283 4.84 -30.49 -17.41
C VAL A 283 4.43 -31.90 -17.81
N GLU A 284 5.32 -32.59 -18.46
CA GLU A 284 5.16 -34.01 -18.85
C GLU A 284 6.41 -34.78 -18.45
N GLU A 285 6.28 -35.85 -17.65
CA GLU A 285 7.40 -36.74 -17.35
C GLU A 285 7.86 -37.48 -18.62
N LEU A 286 9.16 -37.52 -18.84
CA LEU A 286 9.76 -38.26 -19.96
C LEU A 286 10.40 -39.57 -19.51
N CYS A 287 11.32 -39.49 -18.54
CA CYS A 287 12.03 -40.64 -17.98
C CYS A 287 12.93 -40.22 -16.83
N PRO A 288 13.29 -41.13 -15.91
CA PRO A 288 14.34 -40.90 -14.93
C PRO A 288 15.71 -40.74 -15.64
N VAL A 289 16.48 -39.70 -15.31
CA VAL A 289 17.84 -39.50 -15.84
C VAL A 289 18.75 -39.04 -14.73
N GLU A 290 19.87 -39.71 -14.55
CA GLU A 290 20.88 -39.32 -13.59
C GLU A 290 21.65 -38.09 -14.10
N ASN A 291 21.90 -37.11 -13.21
CA ASN A 291 22.77 -35.94 -13.44
C ASN A 291 22.21 -34.74 -14.23
N ILE A 292 20.95 -34.61 -14.52
CA ILE A 292 20.38 -33.33 -14.98
C ILE A 292 20.01 -32.50 -13.76
N ARG A 293 20.39 -31.22 -13.75
CA ARG A 293 20.04 -30.31 -12.66
C ARG A 293 18.93 -29.38 -13.09
N THR A 294 17.99 -29.12 -12.19
CA THR A 294 17.02 -28.05 -12.37
C THR A 294 17.74 -26.73 -12.67
N CYS A 295 17.41 -26.14 -13.79
CA CYS A 295 17.98 -24.88 -14.20
C CYS A 295 17.05 -23.73 -13.77
N THR A 296 17.51 -22.92 -12.85
CA THR A 296 16.77 -21.72 -12.41
C THR A 296 17.02 -20.50 -13.29
N GLY A 297 17.69 -20.70 -14.41
CA GLY A 297 17.73 -19.85 -15.58
C GLY A 297 18.28 -18.44 -15.43
N TYR A 298 17.89 -17.61 -16.38
CA TYR A 298 18.40 -16.27 -16.62
C TYR A 298 17.45 -15.16 -16.16
N SER A 299 16.52 -15.45 -15.26
CA SER A 299 15.66 -14.41 -14.70
C SER A 299 16.41 -13.48 -13.76
N ASN A 300 15.91 -12.29 -13.58
CA ASN A 300 16.51 -11.28 -12.71
C ASN A 300 16.46 -11.64 -11.22
N TYR A 301 15.75 -12.71 -10.88
CA TYR A 301 15.70 -13.31 -9.56
C TYR A 301 15.56 -14.83 -9.71
N LYS A 302 15.75 -15.56 -8.63
CA LYS A 302 15.63 -17.01 -8.61
C LYS A 302 14.48 -17.41 -7.73
N THR A 303 13.67 -18.33 -8.26
CA THR A 303 12.68 -19.08 -7.49
C THR A 303 13.06 -20.54 -7.52
N ASP A 304 12.84 -21.26 -6.43
CA ASP A 304 12.90 -22.71 -6.42
C ASP A 304 11.53 -23.27 -6.73
N PHE A 305 11.52 -24.28 -7.57
CA PHE A 305 10.34 -25.08 -7.77
C PHE A 305 10.70 -26.54 -7.95
N THR A 306 9.74 -27.38 -7.60
CA THR A 306 9.84 -28.83 -7.70
C THR A 306 8.68 -29.34 -8.52
N ILE A 307 8.96 -30.25 -9.43
CA ILE A 307 7.95 -30.86 -10.29
C ILE A 307 7.97 -32.35 -10.05
N GLY A 308 6.82 -32.92 -9.75
CA GLY A 308 6.62 -34.37 -9.60
C GLY A 308 6.35 -35.06 -10.93
N ALA A 309 6.24 -36.40 -10.89
CA ALA A 309 6.00 -37.22 -12.05
C ALA A 309 4.77 -36.80 -12.83
N ASN A 310 4.90 -36.69 -14.18
CA ASN A 310 3.83 -36.26 -15.09
C ASN A 310 3.15 -34.94 -14.73
N GLY A 311 3.81 -34.07 -13.95
CA GLY A 311 3.20 -32.82 -13.49
C GLY A 311 2.19 -32.96 -12.36
N GLU A 312 2.11 -34.13 -11.73
CA GLU A 312 1.14 -34.39 -10.64
C GLU A 312 1.42 -33.62 -9.36
N ASN A 313 2.67 -33.20 -9.16
CA ASN A 313 3.07 -32.45 -8.00
C ASN A 313 3.91 -31.26 -8.46
N VAL A 314 3.41 -30.06 -8.29
CA VAL A 314 4.15 -28.85 -8.60
C VAL A 314 4.19 -27.94 -7.37
N VAL A 315 5.37 -27.42 -7.08
CA VAL A 315 5.60 -26.47 -5.99
C VAL A 315 6.48 -25.35 -6.50
N GLU A 316 6.07 -24.11 -6.30
CA GLU A 316 6.91 -22.95 -6.47
C GLU A 316 7.06 -22.27 -5.12
N THR A 317 8.30 -22.02 -4.70
CA THR A 317 8.64 -21.44 -3.41
C THR A 317 9.57 -20.25 -3.61
N VAL A 318 9.24 -19.14 -2.97
CA VAL A 318 10.08 -17.95 -2.89
C VAL A 318 10.55 -17.77 -1.45
N THR A 319 11.86 -17.80 -1.26
CA THR A 319 12.51 -17.65 0.04
C THR A 319 13.58 -16.56 0.00
N ALA A 320 14.11 -16.15 1.16
CA ALA A 320 15.11 -15.09 1.26
C ALA A 320 16.35 -15.36 0.38
N ASP A 321 16.88 -16.57 0.38
CA ASP A 321 18.04 -16.96 -0.42
C ASP A 321 17.72 -17.18 -1.89
N ARG A 322 16.46 -17.23 -2.27
CA ARG A 322 16.02 -17.47 -3.65
C ARG A 322 15.68 -16.19 -4.38
N VAL A 323 15.42 -15.10 -3.66
CA VAL A 323 15.17 -13.80 -4.27
C VAL A 323 16.49 -13.12 -4.60
N ILE A 324 17.03 -13.44 -5.76
CA ILE A 324 18.28 -12.88 -6.25
C ILE A 324 17.98 -11.99 -7.44
N MET A 325 18.22 -10.71 -7.29
CA MET A 325 18.03 -9.75 -8.36
C MET A 325 19.39 -9.43 -8.98
N GLU A 326 19.66 -9.94 -10.17
CA GLU A 326 20.98 -9.92 -10.79
C GLU A 326 21.24 -8.65 -11.60
N ALA A 327 20.25 -8.14 -12.28
CA ALA A 327 20.45 -7.02 -13.19
C ALA A 327 20.00 -5.70 -12.59
N ASN A 328 20.84 -4.70 -12.71
CA ASN A 328 20.51 -3.35 -12.29
C ASN A 328 19.63 -2.59 -13.29
N GLU A 329 19.43 -3.16 -14.47
CA GLU A 329 18.66 -2.58 -15.56
C GLU A 329 17.15 -2.71 -15.33
N HIS A 330 16.74 -3.70 -14.54
CA HIS A 330 15.34 -3.98 -14.25
C HIS A 330 15.02 -3.61 -12.81
N PHE A 331 14.52 -2.42 -12.66
CA PHE A 331 13.86 -2.01 -11.45
C PHE A 331 12.46 -2.58 -11.45
N SER A 332 12.31 -3.85 -11.13
CA SER A 332 10.98 -4.33 -10.90
C SER A 332 10.57 -4.03 -9.46
N GLU A 333 9.86 -2.94 -9.29
CA GLU A 333 9.04 -2.75 -8.11
C GLU A 333 8.02 -3.87 -8.01
N VAL A 334 7.62 -4.36 -9.16
CA VAL A 334 6.74 -5.51 -9.32
C VAL A 334 7.48 -6.56 -10.14
N PHE A 335 7.62 -7.75 -9.63
CA PHE A 335 8.04 -8.89 -10.43
C PHE A 335 6.86 -9.30 -11.32
N TYR A 336 7.12 -9.48 -12.59
CA TYR A 336 6.07 -9.77 -13.57
C TYR A 336 5.72 -11.26 -13.69
N GLY A 337 6.15 -12.05 -12.74
CA GLY A 337 5.76 -13.45 -12.65
C GLY A 337 4.34 -13.61 -12.11
N THR A 338 3.66 -14.63 -12.51
CA THR A 338 2.28 -14.89 -12.12
C THR A 338 2.16 -15.58 -10.78
N PHE A 339 3.11 -16.41 -10.42
CA PHE A 339 3.21 -17.13 -9.17
C PHE A 339 1.89 -17.81 -8.75
N PHE A 340 1.48 -18.79 -9.57
CA PHE A 340 0.30 -19.59 -9.28
C PHE A 340 0.60 -21.09 -9.36
N ALA A 341 -0.23 -21.87 -8.70
CA ALA A 341 -0.39 -23.29 -8.98
C ALA A 341 -1.86 -23.59 -9.30
N ASP A 342 -2.06 -24.49 -10.24
CA ASP A 342 -3.38 -24.99 -10.62
C ASP A 342 -3.45 -26.49 -10.40
N ARG A 343 -4.63 -26.94 -9.98
CA ARG A 343 -4.98 -28.35 -9.91
C ARG A 343 -6.35 -28.56 -10.55
N THR A 344 -6.38 -29.37 -11.60
CA THR A 344 -7.58 -29.64 -12.38
C THR A 344 -7.87 -31.16 -12.38
N ASP A 345 -9.11 -31.54 -12.09
CA ASP A 345 -9.64 -32.91 -12.23
C ASP A 345 -10.81 -32.96 -13.23
N GLU A 346 -11.52 -34.08 -13.31
CA GLU A 346 -12.62 -34.26 -14.26
C GLU A 346 -13.78 -33.26 -14.11
N ARG A 347 -13.96 -32.70 -12.92
CA ARG A 347 -15.04 -31.78 -12.59
C ARG A 347 -14.67 -30.35 -12.92
N GLY A 348 -13.44 -29.97 -12.70
CA GLY A 348 -12.92 -28.62 -12.86
C GLY A 348 -11.63 -28.43 -12.08
N GLY A 349 -11.19 -27.20 -11.99
CA GLY A 349 -9.93 -26.85 -11.35
C GLY A 349 -10.03 -25.65 -10.43
N ILE A 350 -8.97 -25.50 -9.65
CA ILE A 350 -8.72 -24.33 -8.81
C ILE A 350 -7.31 -23.85 -9.11
N CYS A 351 -7.22 -22.61 -9.59
CA CYS A 351 -5.95 -21.90 -9.78
C CYS A 351 -5.78 -20.89 -8.64
N ALA A 352 -4.73 -21.04 -7.86
CA ALA A 352 -4.42 -20.12 -6.76
C ALA A 352 -3.21 -19.25 -7.09
N THR A 353 -3.37 -17.93 -7.02
CA THR A 353 -2.32 -16.94 -7.28
C THR A 353 -2.06 -16.11 -6.03
N ILE A 354 -0.82 -16.07 -5.53
CA ILE A 354 -0.44 -15.20 -4.41
C ILE A 354 -0.02 -13.83 -4.94
N TYR A 355 -0.63 -12.77 -4.43
CA TYR A 355 -0.32 -11.40 -4.83
C TYR A 355 1.07 -10.97 -4.36
N GLN A 356 1.89 -10.47 -5.29
CA GLN A 356 3.25 -9.98 -5.03
C GLN A 356 4.09 -10.95 -4.18
N ALA A 357 4.07 -12.24 -4.55
CA ALA A 357 4.71 -13.30 -3.78
C ALA A 357 6.23 -13.06 -3.62
N GLN A 358 6.91 -12.64 -4.69
CA GLN A 358 8.35 -12.42 -4.69
C GLN A 358 8.74 -11.23 -3.79
N GLN A 359 7.94 -10.15 -3.82
CA GLN A 359 8.19 -8.99 -2.97
C GLN A 359 7.93 -9.29 -1.50
N ASN A 360 6.97 -10.17 -1.22
CA ASN A 360 6.53 -10.53 0.13
C ASN A 360 7.03 -11.91 0.58
N PHE A 361 8.17 -12.39 0.06
CA PHE A 361 8.68 -13.69 0.48
C PHE A 361 8.79 -13.80 2.03
N PRO A 362 8.76 -15.01 2.61
CA PRO A 362 8.62 -16.32 1.97
C PRO A 362 7.18 -16.61 1.54
N LYS A 363 7.02 -17.28 0.41
CA LYS A 363 5.73 -17.73 -0.14
C LYS A 363 5.90 -19.06 -0.85
N ALA A 364 4.82 -19.86 -0.91
CA ALA A 364 4.78 -21.00 -1.79
C ALA A 364 3.35 -21.31 -2.24
N VAL A 365 3.23 -21.87 -3.42
CA VAL A 365 2.01 -22.51 -3.91
C VAL A 365 2.32 -23.95 -4.27
N LYS A 366 1.38 -24.87 -4.05
CA LYS A 366 1.56 -26.28 -4.28
C LYS A 366 0.28 -26.90 -4.81
N ALA A 367 0.41 -27.79 -5.81
CA ALA A 367 -0.68 -28.66 -6.25
C ALA A 367 -0.18 -30.10 -6.29
N ASP A 368 -0.91 -31.02 -5.68
CA ASP A 368 -0.58 -32.45 -5.64
C ASP A 368 -1.84 -33.32 -5.49
N LYS A 369 -1.61 -34.62 -5.23
CA LYS A 369 -2.69 -35.58 -5.00
C LYS A 369 -3.61 -35.20 -3.84
N ASP A 370 -3.13 -34.51 -2.83
CA ASP A 370 -3.87 -34.13 -1.64
C ASP A 370 -4.69 -32.83 -1.86
N GLY A 371 -4.36 -32.07 -2.94
CA GLY A 371 -5.08 -30.86 -3.32
C GLY A 371 -4.18 -29.71 -3.71
N LEU A 372 -4.69 -28.49 -3.46
CA LEU A 372 -3.99 -27.23 -3.70
C LEU A 372 -3.65 -26.56 -2.36
N ALA A 373 -2.45 -26.03 -2.23
CA ALA A 373 -2.03 -25.28 -1.05
C ALA A 373 -1.54 -23.88 -1.41
N VAL A 374 -2.01 -22.90 -0.65
CA VAL A 374 -1.55 -21.50 -0.65
C VAL A 374 -0.80 -21.28 0.65
N MET A 375 0.51 -21.23 0.60
CA MET A 375 1.36 -21.07 1.77
C MET A 375 1.87 -19.63 1.85
N LEU A 376 1.21 -18.82 2.65
CA LEU A 376 1.61 -17.43 2.93
C LEU A 376 2.92 -17.38 3.71
N ILE A 377 3.21 -18.41 4.49
CA ILE A 377 4.51 -18.70 5.08
C ILE A 377 4.70 -20.22 4.94
N PRO A 378 5.54 -20.69 4.02
CA PRO A 378 5.83 -22.12 3.89
C PRO A 378 6.71 -22.61 5.05
N ARG A 379 6.57 -23.89 5.40
CA ARG A 379 7.50 -24.55 6.33
C ARG A 379 8.89 -24.53 5.73
N GLY A 380 9.88 -24.08 6.49
CA GLY A 380 11.25 -23.99 6.03
C GLY A 380 12.15 -23.23 7.01
N ASP A 381 13.28 -22.77 6.51
CA ASP A 381 14.29 -22.06 7.30
C ASP A 381 13.97 -20.56 7.40
N ASP A 382 13.24 -20.02 6.44
CA ASP A 382 12.78 -18.64 6.49
C ASP A 382 11.73 -18.43 7.59
N ARG A 383 11.94 -17.39 8.36
CA ARG A 383 11.15 -17.08 9.53
C ARG A 383 10.50 -15.72 9.40
N VAL A 384 9.24 -15.63 9.81
CA VAL A 384 8.53 -14.36 9.92
C VAL A 384 8.33 -14.01 11.39
N VAL A 385 9.12 -13.06 11.87
CA VAL A 385 9.17 -12.66 13.28
C VAL A 385 8.42 -11.36 13.46
N MET A 386 7.20 -11.44 14.00
CA MET A 386 6.35 -10.28 14.25
C MET A 386 6.51 -9.78 15.70
N GLN A 387 6.80 -8.49 15.84
CA GLN A 387 6.83 -7.84 17.14
C GLN A 387 5.41 -7.70 17.73
N PRO A 388 5.25 -7.53 19.07
CA PRO A 388 3.95 -7.27 19.67
C PRO A 388 3.27 -6.05 19.03
N GLY A 389 2.00 -6.19 18.71
CA GLY A 389 1.20 -5.15 18.07
C GLY A 389 1.37 -4.99 16.56
N MET A 390 2.35 -5.66 15.95
CA MET A 390 2.53 -5.67 14.49
C MET A 390 1.42 -6.48 13.79
N SER A 391 1.02 -6.06 12.62
CA SER A 391 0.17 -6.87 11.74
C SER A 391 0.76 -7.00 10.34
N ARG A 392 0.23 -7.91 9.52
CA ARG A 392 0.53 -7.98 8.10
C ARG A 392 -0.60 -8.68 7.33
N GLU A 393 -1.09 -7.98 6.31
CA GLU A 393 -2.08 -8.49 5.36
C GLU A 393 -1.37 -9.11 4.15
N GLN A 394 -1.90 -10.26 3.72
CA GLN A 394 -1.48 -10.94 2.49
C GLN A 394 -2.72 -11.31 1.69
N ARG A 395 -2.62 -11.34 0.37
CA ARG A 395 -3.76 -11.60 -0.52
C ARG A 395 -3.46 -12.71 -1.51
N PHE A 396 -4.47 -13.48 -1.85
CA PHE A 396 -4.42 -14.47 -2.92
C PHE A 396 -5.77 -14.59 -3.61
N LEU A 397 -5.74 -14.96 -4.89
CA LEU A 397 -6.91 -15.22 -5.72
C LEU A 397 -7.13 -16.72 -5.80
N LEU A 398 -8.36 -17.17 -5.61
CA LEU A 398 -8.83 -18.49 -5.97
C LEU A 398 -9.72 -18.37 -7.22
N HIS A 399 -9.22 -18.83 -8.34
CA HIS A 399 -9.94 -18.90 -9.60
C HIS A 399 -10.46 -20.32 -9.80
N PHE A 400 -11.76 -20.48 -9.73
CA PHE A 400 -12.47 -21.75 -9.97
C PHE A 400 -12.83 -21.82 -11.45
N HIS A 401 -12.58 -22.95 -12.10
CA HIS A 401 -12.80 -23.09 -13.54
C HIS A 401 -13.23 -24.51 -13.92
N ASP A 402 -13.76 -24.68 -15.11
CA ASP A 402 -14.07 -26.00 -15.64
C ASP A 402 -12.81 -26.74 -16.11
N SER A 403 -12.93 -28.03 -16.37
CA SER A 403 -11.80 -28.86 -16.79
C SER A 403 -11.25 -28.54 -18.19
N ALA A 404 -11.93 -27.69 -18.95
CA ALA A 404 -11.54 -27.27 -20.30
C ALA A 404 -10.92 -25.89 -20.34
N GLU A 405 -10.74 -25.21 -19.20
CA GLU A 405 -10.15 -23.87 -19.15
C GLU A 405 -8.75 -23.87 -19.78
N SER A 406 -8.46 -22.84 -20.55
CA SER A 406 -7.20 -22.75 -21.27
C SER A 406 -6.05 -22.30 -20.39
N LEU A 407 -4.86 -22.81 -20.67
CA LEU A 407 -3.62 -22.37 -20.01
C LEU A 407 -3.43 -20.86 -20.14
N ALA A 408 -3.80 -20.28 -21.28
CA ALA A 408 -3.67 -18.85 -21.52
C ALA A 408 -4.60 -18.02 -20.62
N GLU A 409 -5.81 -18.48 -20.34
CA GLU A 409 -6.73 -17.78 -19.46
C GLU A 409 -6.27 -17.82 -18.00
N LEU A 410 -5.76 -18.95 -17.53
CA LEU A 410 -5.18 -19.09 -16.18
C LEU A 410 -3.98 -18.15 -15.99
N ASP A 411 -3.05 -18.15 -16.96
CA ASP A 411 -1.87 -17.27 -16.94
C ASP A 411 -2.28 -15.79 -17.02
N ASN A 412 -3.15 -15.45 -17.97
CA ASN A 412 -3.64 -14.09 -18.15
C ASN A 412 -4.34 -13.57 -16.90
N ARG A 413 -5.20 -14.35 -16.28
CA ARG A 413 -5.91 -13.94 -15.05
C ARG A 413 -4.94 -13.76 -13.88
N SER A 414 -4.00 -14.66 -13.72
CA SER A 414 -2.97 -14.56 -12.70
C SER A 414 -2.09 -13.32 -12.89
N LEU A 415 -1.71 -13.01 -14.13
CA LEU A 415 -0.93 -11.81 -14.45
C LEU A 415 -1.72 -10.51 -14.21
N ILE A 416 -3.00 -10.47 -14.60
CA ILE A 416 -3.88 -9.30 -14.33
C ILE A 416 -4.04 -9.11 -12.82
N TYR A 417 -4.11 -10.19 -12.05
CA TYR A 417 -4.18 -10.09 -10.59
C TYR A 417 -2.90 -9.45 -10.00
N GLN A 418 -1.73 -9.80 -10.50
CA GLN A 418 -0.46 -9.18 -10.08
C GLN A 418 -0.37 -7.71 -10.50
N MET A 419 -0.85 -7.40 -11.70
CA MET A 419 -0.74 -6.06 -12.29
C MET A 419 -2.07 -5.63 -12.91
N PRO A 420 -3.05 -5.25 -12.09
CA PRO A 420 -4.39 -4.91 -12.58
C PRO A 420 -4.39 -3.67 -13.48
N ASP A 421 -5.31 -3.64 -14.44
CA ASP A 421 -5.60 -2.42 -15.20
C ASP A 421 -6.04 -1.30 -14.24
N ARG A 422 -5.46 -0.10 -14.38
CA ARG A 422 -5.78 1.05 -13.54
C ARG A 422 -6.27 2.20 -14.40
N PRO A 423 -7.55 2.55 -14.30
CA PRO A 423 -8.07 3.77 -14.89
C PRO A 423 -7.42 5.01 -14.28
N VAL A 424 -7.14 6.01 -15.10
CA VAL A 424 -6.58 7.30 -14.70
C VAL A 424 -7.44 8.45 -15.25
N ILE A 425 -7.42 9.58 -14.55
CA ILE A 425 -8.02 10.85 -14.97
C ILE A 425 -6.97 11.93 -15.09
N SER A 426 -7.28 12.95 -15.86
CA SER A 426 -6.38 14.08 -16.06
C SER A 426 -6.04 14.80 -14.75
N PRO A 427 -4.79 15.29 -14.56
CA PRO A 427 -4.40 16.11 -13.43
C PRO A 427 -5.25 17.37 -13.23
N GLU A 428 -5.83 17.92 -14.31
CA GLU A 428 -6.73 19.06 -14.24
C GLU A 428 -7.95 18.79 -13.36
N VAL A 429 -8.45 17.56 -13.33
CA VAL A 429 -9.58 17.18 -12.46
C VAL A 429 -9.22 17.35 -10.99
N PHE A 430 -8.03 16.93 -10.58
CA PHE A 430 -7.52 17.13 -9.21
C PHE A 430 -7.32 18.62 -8.90
N LYS A 431 -6.76 19.37 -9.85
CA LYS A 431 -6.55 20.82 -9.72
C LYS A 431 -7.87 21.55 -9.53
N GLU A 432 -8.86 21.28 -10.37
CA GLU A 432 -10.19 21.90 -10.31
C GLU A 432 -10.99 21.51 -9.07
N ALA A 433 -10.88 20.27 -8.64
CA ALA A 433 -11.51 19.79 -7.40
C ALA A 433 -10.95 20.49 -6.15
N GLY A 434 -9.71 20.93 -6.16
CA GLY A 434 -9.08 21.65 -5.04
C GLY A 434 -8.92 20.81 -3.78
N VAL A 435 -8.86 19.48 -3.92
CA VAL A 435 -8.74 18.53 -2.79
C VAL A 435 -7.29 18.29 -2.37
N MET A 436 -6.34 18.69 -3.21
CA MET A 436 -4.91 18.61 -2.95
C MET A 436 -4.33 20.01 -2.67
N PRO A 437 -3.15 20.11 -2.02
CA PRO A 437 -2.41 21.37 -1.93
C PRO A 437 -2.13 21.96 -3.31
N ASP A 438 -1.67 23.22 -3.33
CA ASP A 438 -1.31 23.91 -4.57
C ASP A 438 0.03 23.39 -5.12
N ILE A 439 -0.07 22.30 -5.87
CA ILE A 439 1.07 21.57 -6.48
C ILE A 439 0.96 21.53 -8.02
N PHE A 440 0.01 22.25 -8.60
CA PHE A 440 -0.32 22.22 -10.03
C PHE A 440 0.10 23.52 -10.70
N PRO A 441 1.34 23.62 -11.22
CA PRO A 441 1.75 24.79 -11.99
C PRO A 441 0.94 24.89 -13.29
N GLU A 442 0.79 26.08 -13.85
CA GLU A 442 0.17 26.26 -15.16
C GLU A 442 1.03 25.63 -16.26
N LYS A 443 2.35 25.71 -16.08
CA LYS A 443 3.33 25.13 -17.00
C LYS A 443 4.34 24.32 -16.22
N MET A 444 4.48 23.05 -16.55
CA MET A 444 5.49 22.18 -15.95
C MET A 444 6.92 22.69 -16.22
N ASP A 445 7.74 22.74 -15.17
CA ASP A 445 9.19 22.97 -15.30
C ASP A 445 9.90 21.61 -15.37
N TYR A 446 10.51 21.34 -16.52
CA TYR A 446 11.20 20.06 -16.75
C TYR A 446 12.24 19.73 -15.67
N LYS A 447 12.98 20.73 -15.17
CA LYS A 447 14.02 20.50 -14.15
C LYS A 447 13.39 20.12 -12.81
N VAL A 448 12.27 20.74 -12.46
CA VAL A 448 11.52 20.39 -11.24
C VAL A 448 10.95 18.99 -11.36
N GLU A 449 10.25 18.70 -12.46
CA GLU A 449 9.65 17.37 -12.68
C GLU A 449 10.70 16.26 -12.66
N MET A 450 11.79 16.44 -13.38
CA MET A 450 12.88 15.46 -13.38
C MET A 450 13.58 15.33 -12.04
N SER A 451 13.67 16.40 -11.24
CA SER A 451 14.19 16.32 -9.88
C SER A 451 13.30 15.48 -8.99
N LEU A 452 11.98 15.67 -9.07
CA LEU A 452 11.01 14.90 -8.28
C LEU A 452 11.00 13.43 -8.70
N ILE A 453 10.95 13.16 -10.00
CA ILE A 453 10.99 11.79 -10.54
C ILE A 453 12.27 11.06 -10.11
N ARG A 454 13.43 11.71 -10.25
CA ARG A 454 14.70 11.10 -9.83
C ARG A 454 14.78 10.81 -8.35
N LYS A 455 14.21 11.65 -7.52
CA LYS A 455 14.15 11.40 -6.06
C LYS A 455 13.34 10.16 -5.73
N ILE A 456 12.20 9.98 -6.38
CA ILE A 456 11.36 8.79 -6.14
C ILE A 456 11.94 7.53 -6.81
N ASP A 457 12.49 7.63 -8.00
CA ASP A 457 13.12 6.50 -8.69
C ASP A 457 14.39 6.01 -7.99
N GLY A 458 15.12 6.91 -7.35
CA GLY A 458 16.32 6.59 -6.59
C GLY A 458 16.05 6.00 -5.22
N HIS A 459 14.79 5.82 -4.79
CA HIS A 459 14.52 5.24 -3.48
C HIS A 459 14.98 3.78 -3.41
N GLY A 460 15.52 3.39 -2.26
CA GLY A 460 15.84 1.99 -1.96
C GLY A 460 14.57 1.15 -1.90
N ARG A 461 14.69 -0.15 -2.18
CA ARG A 461 13.59 -1.11 -2.11
C ARG A 461 13.97 -2.24 -1.20
N VAL A 462 13.04 -2.67 -0.38
CA VAL A 462 13.28 -3.74 0.58
C VAL A 462 12.21 -4.81 0.40
N PHE A 463 12.64 -6.01 0.07
CA PHE A 463 11.78 -7.16 -0.17
C PHE A 463 11.72 -8.05 1.07
N GLY A 464 10.63 -8.74 1.24
CA GLY A 464 10.29 -9.57 2.38
C GLY A 464 8.90 -9.25 2.93
N MET A 465 8.23 -10.23 3.48
CA MET A 465 6.82 -10.10 3.92
C MET A 465 6.59 -8.92 4.87
N LEU A 466 7.50 -8.67 5.81
CA LEU A 466 7.41 -7.57 6.76
C LEU A 466 8.10 -6.27 6.28
N ASN A 467 8.75 -6.29 5.12
CA ASN A 467 9.63 -5.20 4.68
C ASN A 467 9.13 -4.48 3.43
N TRP A 468 8.41 -5.20 2.55
CA TRP A 468 7.92 -4.64 1.30
C TRP A 468 6.95 -3.47 1.51
N GLY A 469 7.30 -2.31 0.99
CA GLY A 469 6.57 -1.06 1.13
C GLY A 469 7.28 0.00 1.99
N ASP A 470 8.45 -0.35 2.57
CA ASP A 470 9.31 0.60 3.27
C ASP A 470 10.73 0.57 2.72
N THR A 471 11.61 1.39 3.24
CA THR A 471 13.03 1.49 2.85
C THR A 471 13.95 1.62 4.05
N VAL A 472 15.21 1.25 3.84
CA VAL A 472 16.28 1.49 4.81
C VAL A 472 16.76 2.94 4.71
N ASP A 473 16.81 3.64 5.84
CA ASP A 473 17.48 4.93 5.95
C ASP A 473 18.99 4.74 6.18
N GLY A 474 19.75 4.97 5.11
CA GLY A 474 21.20 4.85 5.14
C GLY A 474 21.87 5.85 6.09
N GLY A 475 21.29 7.04 6.27
CA GLY A 475 21.81 8.06 7.18
C GLY A 475 21.69 7.65 8.64
N TYR A 476 20.56 7.14 9.05
CA TYR A 476 20.35 6.64 10.42
C TYR A 476 21.11 5.35 10.68
N THR A 477 21.20 4.48 9.69
CA THR A 477 22.03 3.27 9.77
C THR A 477 23.51 3.63 9.99
N ALA A 478 24.05 4.59 9.24
CA ALA A 478 25.43 5.07 9.40
C ALA A 478 25.69 5.76 10.74
N GLN A 479 24.65 6.34 11.37
CA GLN A 479 24.75 6.88 12.73
C GLN A 479 24.79 5.80 13.82
N GLY A 480 24.68 4.53 13.46
CA GLY A 480 24.69 3.41 14.41
C GLY A 480 23.40 3.25 15.22
N ARG A 481 22.30 3.92 14.85
CA ARG A 481 21.02 3.85 15.57
C ARG A 481 20.46 2.43 15.62
N GLY A 482 20.70 1.63 14.59
CA GLY A 482 20.28 0.23 14.51
C GLY A 482 21.15 -0.75 15.32
N GLY A 483 22.22 -0.29 16.01
CA GLY A 483 23.11 -1.19 16.74
C GLY A 483 23.80 -2.22 15.82
N GLY A 484 24.20 -1.79 14.62
CA GLY A 484 24.82 -2.65 13.60
C GLY A 484 23.83 -3.26 12.60
N LYS A 485 22.53 -3.03 12.77
CA LYS A 485 21.47 -3.46 11.85
C LYS A 485 20.92 -2.27 11.07
N PRO A 486 20.32 -2.49 9.89
CA PRO A 486 19.64 -1.45 9.14
C PRO A 486 18.54 -0.76 9.98
N VAL A 487 18.38 0.56 9.78
CA VAL A 487 17.29 1.34 10.34
C VAL A 487 16.28 1.60 9.23
N TYR A 488 15.05 1.20 9.46
CA TYR A 488 13.95 1.39 8.51
C TYR A 488 13.34 2.78 8.66
N SER A 489 12.85 3.32 7.55
CA SER A 489 12.27 4.68 7.50
C SER A 489 10.89 4.77 8.15
N ASN A 490 10.16 3.66 8.22
CA ASN A 490 8.79 3.58 8.74
C ASN A 490 7.89 4.68 8.13
N ASN A 491 7.99 4.87 6.81
CA ASN A 491 7.25 5.90 6.05
C ASN A 491 7.34 7.34 6.62
N GLU A 492 8.46 7.69 7.25
CA GLU A 492 8.69 9.03 7.81
C GLU A 492 8.45 10.14 6.77
N TYR A 493 7.74 11.18 7.16
CA TYR A 493 7.23 12.29 6.33
C TYR A 493 6.08 11.93 5.39
N ASP A 494 5.39 10.81 5.65
CA ASP A 494 4.20 10.43 4.88
C ASP A 494 4.50 10.20 3.38
N PHE A 495 5.35 9.21 3.10
CA PHE A 495 5.70 8.86 1.73
C PHE A 495 4.48 8.49 0.87
N PRO A 496 3.47 7.73 1.36
CA PRO A 496 2.27 7.47 0.58
C PRO A 496 1.54 8.73 0.13
N HIS A 497 1.40 9.74 1.01
CA HIS A 497 0.77 11.01 0.65
C HIS A 497 1.56 11.77 -0.43
N ALA A 498 2.89 11.78 -0.32
CA ALA A 498 3.73 12.38 -1.36
C ALA A 498 3.56 11.68 -2.72
N CYS A 499 3.40 10.36 -2.73
CA CYS A 499 3.10 9.58 -3.93
C CYS A 499 1.69 9.87 -4.48
N ALA A 500 0.67 9.98 -3.62
CA ALA A 500 -0.69 10.35 -4.02
C ALA A 500 -0.73 11.75 -4.66
N MET A 501 -0.01 12.72 -4.08
CA MET A 501 0.13 14.06 -4.65
C MET A 501 0.86 14.04 -6.00
N MET A 502 1.94 13.25 -6.13
CA MET A 502 2.66 13.12 -7.41
C MET A 502 1.79 12.43 -8.47
N TYR A 503 0.97 11.44 -8.09
CA TYR A 503 -0.03 10.85 -8.98
C TYR A 503 -1.06 11.90 -9.43
N ALA A 504 -1.65 12.66 -8.51
CA ALA A 504 -2.60 13.70 -8.82
C ALA A 504 -2.00 14.77 -9.77
N ARG A 505 -0.72 15.13 -9.57
CA ARG A 505 0.02 16.11 -10.37
C ARG A 505 0.32 15.62 -11.79
N THR A 506 0.56 14.32 -12.00
CA THR A 506 1.10 13.79 -13.25
C THR A 506 0.18 12.81 -13.99
N GLY A 507 -0.81 12.22 -13.31
CA GLY A 507 -1.61 11.12 -13.84
C GLY A 507 -0.82 9.81 -14.04
N THR A 508 0.41 9.72 -13.54
CA THR A 508 1.28 8.57 -13.76
C THR A 508 0.96 7.43 -12.81
N ARG A 509 0.48 6.31 -13.32
CA ARG A 509 0.11 5.10 -12.60
C ARG A 509 1.14 4.67 -11.54
N ARG A 510 2.42 4.70 -11.88
CA ARG A 510 3.51 4.25 -11.01
C ARG A 510 3.47 4.86 -9.61
N PHE A 511 3.12 6.15 -9.50
CA PHE A 511 3.03 6.83 -8.22
C PHE A 511 1.84 6.36 -7.40
N LEU A 512 0.75 6.00 -8.05
CA LEU A 512 -0.38 5.34 -7.39
C LEU A 512 0.03 3.96 -6.85
N ASP A 513 0.75 3.15 -7.64
CA ASP A 513 1.23 1.84 -7.19
C ASP A 513 2.19 1.96 -5.99
N TYR A 514 3.10 2.93 -5.99
CA TYR A 514 3.94 3.23 -4.83
C TYR A 514 3.13 3.63 -3.58
N MET A 515 2.13 4.48 -3.75
CA MET A 515 1.23 4.88 -2.66
C MET A 515 0.52 3.66 -2.06
N LEU A 516 -0.04 2.80 -2.90
CA LEU A 516 -0.79 1.62 -2.45
C LEU A 516 0.08 0.63 -1.67
N VAL A 517 1.28 0.36 -2.17
CA VAL A 517 2.21 -0.58 -1.52
C VAL A 517 2.71 -0.03 -0.19
N SER A 518 3.14 1.23 -0.16
CA SER A 518 3.69 1.83 1.06
C SER A 518 2.64 2.07 2.13
N ALA A 519 1.43 2.50 1.76
CA ALA A 519 0.33 2.64 2.71
C ALA A 519 -0.13 1.28 3.26
N SER A 520 -0.16 0.23 2.43
CA SER A 520 -0.45 -1.14 2.87
C SER A 520 0.57 -1.65 3.88
N HIS A 521 1.86 -1.37 3.67
CA HIS A 521 2.90 -1.68 4.65
C HIS A 521 2.69 -0.89 5.95
N TRP A 522 2.54 0.42 5.84
CA TRP A 522 2.41 1.33 6.97
C TRP A 522 1.25 0.98 7.89
N LYS A 523 0.04 0.79 7.31
CA LYS A 523 -1.14 0.42 8.10
C LYS A 523 -0.98 -0.88 8.90
N ASP A 524 -0.08 -1.76 8.46
CA ASP A 524 0.13 -3.06 9.05
C ASP A 524 1.34 -3.11 9.99
N VAL A 525 2.51 -2.73 9.48
CA VAL A 525 3.80 -3.03 10.12
C VAL A 525 4.25 -1.91 11.04
N ASP A 526 4.07 -0.66 10.63
CA ASP A 526 4.62 0.50 11.34
C ASP A 526 3.69 1.03 12.44
N ILE A 527 2.46 0.52 12.53
CA ILE A 527 1.46 0.91 13.53
C ILE A 527 1.35 -0.16 14.60
N CYS A 528 1.26 0.26 15.85
CA CYS A 528 1.03 -0.64 16.97
C CYS A 528 -0.47 -0.91 17.15
N HIS A 529 -0.93 -2.11 16.75
CA HIS A 529 -2.34 -2.51 16.84
C HIS A 529 -2.75 -3.08 18.19
N TYR A 530 -1.78 -3.49 19.00
CA TYR A 530 -2.03 -4.08 20.32
C TYR A 530 -0.89 -3.78 21.27
N SER A 531 -1.21 -3.30 22.48
CA SER A 531 -0.26 -3.11 23.56
C SER A 531 -1.00 -3.01 24.90
N ASP A 532 -0.35 -3.42 25.98
CA ASP A 532 -0.82 -3.18 27.34
C ASP A 532 -0.64 -1.71 27.78
N ASP A 533 0.24 -0.98 27.09
CA ASP A 533 0.42 0.46 27.29
C ASP A 533 -0.47 1.25 26.31
N PRO A 534 -1.47 1.99 26.81
CA PRO A 534 -2.37 2.79 25.96
C PRO A 534 -1.65 3.83 25.09
N LEU A 535 -0.46 4.28 25.48
CA LEU A 535 0.32 5.25 24.72
C LEU A 535 0.95 4.65 23.45
N TRP A 536 0.88 3.32 23.28
CA TRP A 536 1.35 2.64 22.09
C TRP A 536 0.23 2.33 21.09
N ILE A 537 -0.98 2.06 21.58
CA ILE A 537 -2.10 1.60 20.74
C ILE A 537 -2.44 2.64 19.68
N GLY A 538 -2.46 2.21 18.41
CA GLY A 538 -2.78 3.04 17.27
C GLY A 538 -1.68 4.00 16.84
N GLY A 539 -0.57 4.10 17.58
CA GLY A 539 0.54 5.00 17.26
C GLY A 539 1.46 4.43 16.20
N GLN A 540 2.00 5.32 15.38
CA GLN A 540 3.07 5.00 14.45
C GLN A 540 4.41 4.99 15.18
N ILE A 541 5.20 3.94 14.93
CA ILE A 541 6.52 3.80 15.54
C ILE A 541 7.54 4.57 14.70
N GLU A 542 8.35 5.42 15.35
CA GLU A 542 9.41 6.16 14.65
C GLU A 542 10.41 5.21 13.98
N HIS A 543 11.14 5.70 12.99
CA HIS A 543 12.21 4.98 12.30
C HIS A 543 13.10 4.18 13.26
N THR A 544 13.22 2.89 13.03
CA THR A 544 13.92 1.98 13.95
C THR A 544 14.46 0.75 13.24
N ARG A 545 15.20 -0.05 13.98
CA ARG A 545 15.69 -1.35 13.54
C ARG A 545 14.55 -2.35 13.48
N GLY A 546 14.39 -3.05 12.35
CA GLY A 546 13.35 -4.05 12.17
C GLY A 546 11.95 -3.49 12.39
N HIS A 547 11.70 -2.30 11.89
CA HIS A 547 10.45 -1.52 11.96
C HIS A 547 10.06 -1.11 13.38
N VAL A 548 9.70 -2.04 14.24
CA VAL A 548 9.12 -1.74 15.57
C VAL A 548 10.06 -2.02 16.74
N VAL A 549 11.24 -2.55 16.48
CA VAL A 549 12.17 -2.92 17.56
C VAL A 549 12.83 -1.70 18.18
N LYS A 550 12.57 -1.44 19.47
CA LYS A 550 13.11 -0.30 20.22
C LYS A 550 12.71 1.08 19.66
N GLY A 551 11.65 1.14 18.89
CA GLY A 551 11.09 2.40 18.44
C GLY A 551 10.41 3.17 19.59
N LYS A 552 10.00 4.38 19.28
CA LYS A 552 9.18 5.24 20.12
C LYS A 552 7.94 5.66 19.37
N ILE A 553 6.94 6.08 20.08
CA ILE A 553 5.77 6.73 19.51
C ILE A 553 5.80 8.18 19.97
N VAL A 554 5.87 9.09 18.99
CA VAL A 554 5.97 10.53 19.24
C VAL A 554 5.24 11.28 18.13
N PRO A 555 4.55 12.39 18.43
CA PRO A 555 3.71 13.10 17.47
C PRO A 555 4.45 13.57 16.22
N SER A 556 5.76 13.76 16.29
CA SER A 556 6.57 14.15 15.12
C SER A 556 6.79 13.03 14.09
N HIS A 557 6.32 11.83 14.37
CA HIS A 557 6.39 10.68 13.48
C HIS A 557 5.00 10.09 13.22
N GLU A 558 3.95 10.85 13.47
CA GLU A 558 2.57 10.44 13.26
C GLU A 558 1.89 11.30 12.20
N TRP A 559 1.66 10.72 11.04
CA TRP A 559 0.93 11.30 9.91
C TRP A 559 -0.32 10.47 9.63
N VAL A 560 -1.25 11.01 8.87
CA VAL A 560 -2.51 10.32 8.55
C VAL A 560 -2.93 10.46 7.09
N GLU A 561 -2.39 11.44 6.37
CA GLU A 561 -2.90 11.84 5.06
C GLU A 561 -2.75 10.71 4.03
N GLY A 562 -1.61 10.01 4.02
CA GLY A 562 -1.40 8.88 3.11
C GLY A 562 -2.27 7.65 3.39
N LEU A 563 -2.67 7.45 4.65
CA LEU A 563 -3.66 6.41 5.01
C LEU A 563 -5.08 6.81 4.57
N LEU A 564 -5.42 8.10 4.66
CA LEU A 564 -6.67 8.63 4.13
C LEU A 564 -6.69 8.53 2.61
N ASP A 565 -5.60 8.87 1.92
CA ASP A 565 -5.47 8.68 0.47
C ASP A 565 -5.65 7.21 0.09
N TYR A 566 -5.03 6.28 0.82
CA TYR A 566 -5.23 4.86 0.60
C TYR A 566 -6.71 4.47 0.69
N TYR A 567 -7.42 4.96 1.70
CA TYR A 567 -8.87 4.74 1.81
C TYR A 567 -9.63 5.36 0.64
N HIS A 568 -9.31 6.60 0.24
CA HIS A 568 -9.98 7.29 -0.88
C HIS A 568 -9.83 6.52 -2.19
N PHE A 569 -8.65 5.96 -2.46
CA PHE A 569 -8.33 5.28 -3.72
C PHE A 569 -8.71 3.80 -3.75
N THR A 570 -8.90 3.16 -2.61
CA THR A 570 -9.21 1.72 -2.54
C THR A 570 -10.60 1.41 -1.99
N GLY A 571 -11.11 2.28 -1.12
CA GLY A 571 -12.30 2.02 -0.31
C GLY A 571 -12.05 1.07 0.86
N ASP A 572 -10.80 0.67 1.13
CA ASP A 572 -10.42 -0.19 2.26
C ASP A 572 -10.44 0.61 3.56
N GLU A 573 -11.44 0.35 4.39
CA GLU A 573 -11.68 1.05 5.65
C GLU A 573 -10.54 0.90 6.66
N SER A 574 -9.67 -0.10 6.51
CA SER A 574 -8.51 -0.26 7.38
C SER A 574 -7.54 0.93 7.33
N GLY A 575 -7.46 1.64 6.19
CA GLY A 575 -6.71 2.89 6.09
C GLY A 575 -7.30 4.00 6.97
N LEU A 576 -8.61 4.20 6.90
CA LEU A 576 -9.32 5.19 7.74
C LEU A 576 -9.28 4.79 9.23
N GLU A 577 -9.49 3.51 9.55
CA GLU A 577 -9.39 3.00 10.93
C GLU A 577 -8.00 3.28 11.52
N CYS A 578 -6.92 3.02 10.77
CA CYS A 578 -5.56 3.30 11.20
C CYS A 578 -5.29 4.80 11.34
N ALA A 579 -5.74 5.63 10.41
CA ALA A 579 -5.61 7.09 10.50
C ALA A 579 -6.30 7.65 11.76
N LYS A 580 -7.52 7.18 12.06
CA LYS A 580 -8.23 7.52 13.29
C LYS A 580 -7.49 7.01 14.54
N GLY A 581 -6.93 5.80 14.48
CA GLY A 581 -6.11 5.21 15.54
C GLY A 581 -4.91 6.08 15.90
N ILE A 582 -4.20 6.60 14.89
CA ILE A 582 -3.11 7.56 15.05
C ILE A 582 -3.63 8.85 15.71
N GLY A 583 -4.74 9.40 15.24
CA GLY A 583 -5.34 10.59 15.86
C GLY A 583 -5.64 10.40 17.35
N GLU A 584 -6.23 9.27 17.73
CA GLU A 584 -6.50 8.93 19.13
C GLU A 584 -5.20 8.79 19.96
N ASN A 585 -4.16 8.23 19.35
CA ASN A 585 -2.84 8.16 19.96
C ASN A 585 -2.25 9.54 20.20
N VAL A 586 -2.29 10.43 19.20
CA VAL A 586 -1.86 11.83 19.31
C VAL A 586 -2.59 12.54 20.45
N LEU A 587 -3.92 12.37 20.58
CA LEU A 587 -4.67 12.95 21.70
C LEU A 587 -4.14 12.47 23.06
N ARG A 588 -3.84 11.16 23.19
CA ARG A 588 -3.29 10.60 24.43
C ARG A 588 -1.90 11.14 24.73
N LEU A 589 -1.02 11.19 23.74
CA LEU A 589 0.35 11.72 23.87
C LEU A 589 0.34 13.18 24.31
N LEU A 590 -0.44 14.04 23.64
CA LEU A 590 -0.54 15.46 23.95
C LEU A 590 -1.09 15.74 25.34
N ASN A 591 -1.81 14.81 25.95
CA ASN A 591 -2.28 14.93 27.33
C ASN A 591 -1.25 14.49 28.37
N THR A 592 -0.09 13.97 27.97
CA THR A 592 1.01 13.65 28.91
C THR A 592 1.72 14.92 29.40
N PRO A 593 2.34 14.91 30.60
CA PRO A 593 3.01 16.08 31.15
C PRO A 593 4.04 16.73 30.25
N ALA A 594 4.71 15.96 29.41
CA ALA A 594 5.74 16.45 28.47
C ALA A 594 5.24 17.52 27.49
N TYR A 595 3.94 17.48 27.13
CA TYR A 595 3.34 18.42 26.15
C TYR A 595 2.53 19.54 26.79
N GLN A 596 2.36 19.54 28.12
CA GLN A 596 1.52 20.53 28.79
C GLN A 596 2.24 21.87 29.03
N LYS A 597 3.55 21.87 29.03
CA LYS A 597 4.35 23.07 29.26
C LYS A 597 4.84 23.66 27.95
N THR A 598 4.61 24.94 27.75
CA THR A 598 5.02 25.68 26.56
C THR A 598 6.53 25.62 26.38
N GLY A 599 7.01 25.29 25.17
CA GLY A 599 8.44 25.26 24.86
C GLY A 599 9.22 24.06 25.41
N GLU A 600 8.63 23.13 26.14
CA GLU A 600 9.28 21.89 26.60
C GLU A 600 9.62 20.97 25.42
N MET A 601 8.74 20.91 24.43
CA MET A 601 8.95 20.16 23.20
C MET A 601 9.25 21.13 22.04
N ASN A 602 9.86 20.61 20.99
CA ASN A 602 10.12 21.44 19.82
C ASN A 602 8.86 21.68 18.95
N ALA A 603 8.89 22.71 18.13
CA ALA A 603 7.76 23.11 17.29
C ALA A 603 7.30 22.02 16.30
N ARG A 604 8.18 21.11 15.91
CA ARG A 604 7.85 19.99 15.05
C ARG A 604 6.87 19.00 15.68
N GLU A 605 7.02 18.70 16.97
CA GLU A 605 6.16 17.74 17.69
C GLU A 605 4.69 18.19 17.67
N THR A 606 4.44 19.42 18.09
CA THR A 606 3.08 19.98 18.10
C THR A 606 2.59 20.36 16.70
N GLY A 607 3.52 20.72 15.79
CA GLY A 607 3.20 21.01 14.41
C GLY A 607 2.63 19.79 13.67
N TRP A 608 3.33 18.65 13.71
CA TRP A 608 2.84 17.43 13.06
C TRP A 608 1.53 16.94 13.66
N ALA A 609 1.39 17.01 14.99
CA ALA A 609 0.11 16.72 15.64
C ALA A 609 -1.03 17.56 15.06
N LEU A 610 -0.83 18.88 14.92
CA LEU A 610 -1.82 19.79 14.33
C LEU A 610 -2.18 19.39 12.90
N ARG A 611 -1.20 19.03 12.08
CA ARG A 611 -1.42 18.58 10.69
C ARG A 611 -2.34 17.36 10.65
N SER A 612 -2.01 16.33 11.42
CA SER A 612 -2.75 15.08 11.46
C SER A 612 -4.18 15.26 11.98
N LEU A 613 -4.35 16.03 13.06
CA LEU A 613 -5.68 16.28 13.61
C LEU A 613 -6.53 17.18 12.70
N THR A 614 -5.92 18.14 12.00
CA THR A 614 -6.64 18.96 11.00
C THR A 614 -7.14 18.09 9.84
N ALA A 615 -6.30 17.17 9.34
CA ALA A 615 -6.69 16.23 8.29
C ALA A 615 -7.85 15.33 8.74
N LEU A 616 -7.81 14.80 9.95
CA LEU A 616 -8.89 13.99 10.51
C LEU A 616 -10.19 14.77 10.72
N TYR A 617 -10.10 16.04 11.13
CA TYR A 617 -11.29 16.91 11.20
C TYR A 617 -11.93 17.11 9.82
N MET A 618 -11.11 17.42 8.83
CA MET A 618 -11.57 17.61 7.45
C MET A 618 -12.16 16.32 6.84
N GLU A 619 -11.74 15.16 7.30
CA GLU A 619 -12.22 13.87 6.83
C GLU A 619 -13.50 13.42 7.53
N THR A 620 -13.56 13.59 8.86
CA THR A 620 -14.63 12.99 9.67
C THR A 620 -15.66 13.98 10.18
N GLY A 621 -15.32 15.28 10.26
CA GLY A 621 -16.13 16.30 10.88
C GLY A 621 -16.26 16.16 12.41
N GLU A 622 -15.47 15.27 13.05
CA GLU A 622 -15.55 15.03 14.50
C GLU A 622 -14.92 16.18 15.30
N ASP A 623 -15.69 16.86 16.14
CA ASP A 623 -15.28 18.06 16.89
C ASP A 623 -14.05 17.83 17.79
N LYS A 624 -13.86 16.64 18.33
CA LYS A 624 -12.69 16.32 19.20
C LYS A 624 -11.34 16.64 18.56
N TRP A 625 -11.24 16.47 17.22
CA TRP A 625 -10.03 16.81 16.47
C TRP A 625 -9.83 18.31 16.40
N LEU A 626 -10.90 19.05 16.11
CA LEU A 626 -10.87 20.51 16.03
C LEU A 626 -10.56 21.15 17.38
N GLU A 627 -11.19 20.69 18.47
CA GLU A 627 -10.93 21.17 19.83
C GLU A 627 -9.45 21.04 20.22
N LYS A 628 -8.81 19.90 19.86
CA LYS A 628 -7.38 19.72 20.10
C LYS A 628 -6.52 20.59 19.18
N CYS A 629 -6.93 20.84 17.94
CA CYS A 629 -6.27 21.80 17.05
C CYS A 629 -6.28 23.21 17.65
N GLU A 630 -7.42 23.66 18.17
CA GLU A 630 -7.54 24.95 18.84
C GLU A 630 -6.62 25.07 20.07
N TRP A 631 -6.53 23.98 20.85
CA TRP A 631 -5.59 23.91 21.98
C TRP A 631 -4.12 24.05 21.50
N ILE A 632 -3.73 23.37 20.41
CA ILE A 632 -2.37 23.46 19.85
C ILE A 632 -2.09 24.89 19.36
N VAL A 633 -3.04 25.51 18.65
CA VAL A 633 -2.89 26.90 18.19
C VAL A 633 -2.70 27.87 19.38
N GLY A 634 -3.50 27.69 20.43
CA GLY A 634 -3.34 28.42 21.70
C GLY A 634 -1.96 28.20 22.33
N HIS A 635 -1.43 27.00 22.24
CA HIS A 635 -0.10 26.66 22.72
C HIS A 635 1.02 27.39 21.93
N PHE A 636 0.92 27.48 20.59
CA PHE A 636 1.86 28.26 19.78
C PHE A 636 1.80 29.77 20.09
N LYS A 637 0.62 30.33 20.30
CA LYS A 637 0.44 31.74 20.72
C LYS A 637 1.14 31.99 22.04
N LYS A 638 0.86 31.15 23.02
CA LYS A 638 1.49 31.27 24.34
C LYS A 638 3.00 31.08 24.30
N TRP A 639 3.49 30.21 23.41
CA TRP A 639 4.93 30.02 23.22
C TRP A 639 5.62 31.30 22.73
N GLU A 640 5.01 31.98 21.75
CA GLU A 640 5.50 33.29 21.31
C GLU A 640 5.46 34.32 22.43
N GLU A 641 4.37 34.39 23.22
CA GLU A 641 4.25 35.31 24.37
C GLU A 641 5.33 35.05 25.44
N ASP A 642 5.60 33.78 25.76
CA ASP A 642 6.52 33.42 26.85
C ASP A 642 8.00 33.58 26.44
N TYR A 643 8.36 33.36 25.19
CA TYR A 643 9.75 33.30 24.72
C TYR A 643 10.08 34.29 23.59
N GLY A 644 9.13 35.06 23.12
CA GLY A 644 9.25 35.93 21.95
C GLY A 644 9.22 35.23 20.61
N TYR A 645 9.65 33.94 20.52
CA TYR A 645 9.74 33.10 19.32
C TYR A 645 9.54 31.63 19.67
N TRP A 646 9.39 30.76 18.69
CA TRP A 646 9.28 29.30 18.90
C TRP A 646 10.67 28.69 19.05
N LEU A 647 11.29 28.95 20.19
CA LEU A 647 12.61 28.41 20.52
C LEU A 647 12.50 27.02 21.11
N SER A 648 13.34 26.10 20.63
CA SER A 648 13.37 24.71 21.09
C SER A 648 14.43 24.51 22.18
N PRO A 649 14.20 23.67 23.21
CA PRO A 649 15.20 23.31 24.18
C PRO A 649 16.42 22.64 23.55
N TYR A 650 17.60 23.05 23.94
CA TYR A 650 18.86 22.42 23.57
C TYR A 650 19.57 21.77 24.76
N THR A 651 19.54 22.46 25.87
CA THR A 651 19.88 21.97 27.20
C THR A 651 18.85 22.48 28.18
N ASP A 652 18.94 22.08 29.45
CA ASP A 652 18.01 22.54 30.49
C ASP A 652 17.91 24.08 30.60
N ASN A 653 18.96 24.78 30.17
CA ASN A 653 19.05 26.24 30.31
C ASN A 653 19.30 26.97 28.97
N THR A 654 19.22 26.29 27.86
CA THR A 654 19.54 26.86 26.54
C THR A 654 18.41 26.61 25.55
N LEU A 655 17.86 27.66 24.97
CA LEU A 655 16.87 27.63 23.91
C LEU A 655 17.51 28.07 22.60
N ILE A 656 17.14 27.40 21.51
CA ILE A 656 17.69 27.67 20.17
C ILE A 656 16.61 27.68 19.10
N ARG A 657 16.88 28.36 18.01
CA ARG A 657 16.10 28.25 16.78
C ARG A 657 16.48 26.97 16.03
N VAL A 658 15.46 26.28 15.52
CA VAL A 658 15.63 25.16 14.59
C VAL A 658 14.74 25.43 13.38
N GLY A 659 15.30 26.08 12.36
CA GLY A 659 14.53 26.67 11.25
C GLY A 659 13.55 25.70 10.59
N PHE A 660 13.96 24.47 10.27
CA PHE A 660 13.06 23.49 9.63
C PHE A 660 11.88 23.08 10.53
N MET A 661 12.04 23.06 11.85
CA MET A 661 10.95 22.74 12.77
C MET A 661 9.93 23.87 12.85
N ILE A 662 10.39 25.12 12.74
CA ILE A 662 9.53 26.30 12.63
C ILE A 662 8.74 26.23 11.32
N SER A 663 9.40 25.89 10.21
CA SER A 663 8.72 25.73 8.91
C SER A 663 7.64 24.64 8.94
N VAL A 664 7.92 23.49 9.55
CA VAL A 664 6.93 22.43 9.76
C VAL A 664 5.71 22.93 10.56
N ALA A 665 5.94 23.69 11.61
CA ALA A 665 4.84 24.29 12.39
C ALA A 665 4.03 25.29 11.56
N VAL A 666 4.68 26.15 10.78
CA VAL A 666 4.00 27.08 9.86
C VAL A 666 3.16 26.35 8.83
N GLY A 667 3.69 25.30 8.20
CA GLY A 667 2.94 24.48 7.24
C GLY A 667 1.69 23.84 7.86
N SER A 668 1.79 23.38 9.10
CA SER A 668 0.67 22.78 9.83
C SER A 668 -0.36 23.82 10.26
N LEU A 669 0.10 24.98 10.75
CA LEU A 669 -0.78 26.12 11.07
C LEU A 669 -1.51 26.66 9.83
N MET A 670 -0.87 26.62 8.66
CA MET A 670 -1.52 27.04 7.42
C MET A 670 -2.64 26.11 7.00
N ARG A 671 -2.50 24.77 7.22
CA ARG A 671 -3.60 23.82 7.02
C ARG A 671 -4.78 24.13 7.92
N TYR A 672 -4.53 24.39 9.21
CA TYR A 672 -5.57 24.80 10.14
C TYR A 672 -6.17 26.15 9.77
N TYR A 673 -5.35 27.14 9.35
CA TYR A 673 -5.81 28.44 8.91
C TYR A 673 -6.82 28.37 7.75
N ARG A 674 -6.63 27.45 6.82
CA ARG A 674 -7.57 27.22 5.71
C ARG A 674 -8.94 26.72 6.21
N VAL A 675 -9.02 26.11 7.39
CA VAL A 675 -10.25 25.65 8.04
C VAL A 675 -10.86 26.73 8.94
N ARG A 676 -10.00 27.45 9.66
CA ARG A 676 -10.37 28.50 10.63
C ARG A 676 -9.48 29.75 10.44
N PRO A 677 -9.76 30.55 9.41
CA PRO A 677 -8.95 31.75 9.16
C PRO A 677 -9.15 32.81 10.23
N SER A 678 -8.06 33.44 10.66
CA SER A 678 -8.07 34.63 11.51
C SER A 678 -6.85 35.49 11.27
N GLU A 679 -7.00 36.81 11.41
CA GLU A 679 -5.88 37.76 11.23
C GLU A 679 -4.78 37.57 12.30
N GLU A 680 -5.18 37.15 13.51
CA GLU A 680 -4.23 36.83 14.57
C GLU A 680 -3.33 35.66 14.20
N LEU A 681 -3.90 34.57 13.70
CA LEU A 681 -3.15 33.39 13.26
C LEU A 681 -2.27 33.68 12.04
N LYS A 682 -2.79 34.48 11.11
CA LYS A 682 -1.99 34.98 9.98
C LYS A 682 -0.76 35.77 10.48
N GLY A 683 -0.97 36.70 11.42
CA GLY A 683 0.12 37.51 12.01
C GLY A 683 1.14 36.63 12.73
N LEU A 684 0.70 35.62 13.47
CA LEU A 684 1.55 34.67 14.16
C LEU A 684 2.48 33.89 13.18
N MET A 685 1.92 33.38 12.10
CA MET A 685 2.72 32.68 11.06
C MET A 685 3.72 33.62 10.39
N VAL A 686 3.29 34.83 10.01
CA VAL A 686 4.17 35.79 9.33
C VAL A 686 5.36 36.19 10.23
N ARG A 687 5.13 36.43 11.53
CA ARG A 687 6.23 36.75 12.48
C ARG A 687 7.19 35.57 12.65
N ALA A 688 6.69 34.34 12.68
CA ALA A 688 7.55 33.16 12.76
C ALA A 688 8.41 32.98 11.51
N ILE A 689 7.85 33.28 10.32
CA ILE A 689 8.61 33.24 9.04
C ILE A 689 9.64 34.35 8.99
N ASP A 690 9.29 35.58 9.42
CA ASP A 690 10.23 36.70 9.50
C ASP A 690 11.41 36.40 10.43
N ASP A 691 11.13 35.88 11.65
CA ASP A 691 12.17 35.43 12.58
C ASP A 691 13.12 34.37 11.95
N MET A 692 12.56 33.44 11.19
CA MET A 692 13.34 32.41 10.53
C MET A 692 14.22 32.97 9.42
N VAL A 693 13.71 33.91 8.60
CA VAL A 693 14.47 34.57 7.53
C VAL A 693 15.58 35.47 8.14
N GLU A 694 15.27 36.23 9.18
CA GLU A 694 16.21 37.16 9.80
C GLU A 694 17.32 36.46 10.58
N ASN A 695 17.01 35.32 11.25
CA ASN A 695 17.92 34.73 12.23
C ASN A 695 18.43 33.31 11.84
N CYS A 696 17.89 32.66 10.80
CA CYS A 696 18.34 31.33 10.37
C CYS A 696 18.99 31.30 8.98
N MET A 697 18.91 32.38 8.20
CA MET A 697 19.52 32.44 6.87
C MET A 697 20.99 32.84 6.96
N LEU A 698 21.81 32.19 6.15
CA LEU A 698 23.23 32.49 6.00
C LEU A 698 23.49 33.45 4.81
N ASP A 699 24.64 34.07 4.77
CA ASP A 699 25.04 35.01 3.70
C ASP A 699 25.03 34.36 2.31
N ASN A 700 25.15 33.05 2.21
CA ASN A 700 25.09 32.31 0.95
C ASN A 700 23.65 32.01 0.49
N GLY A 701 22.61 32.45 1.20
CA GLY A 701 21.21 32.26 0.86
C GLY A 701 20.64 30.89 1.29
N LEU A 702 21.41 30.07 2.00
CA LEU A 702 20.94 28.82 2.61
C LEU A 702 20.63 29.03 4.10
N PHE A 703 20.00 28.05 4.73
CA PHE A 703 19.64 28.13 6.12
C PHE A 703 20.42 27.10 6.92
N TYR A 704 20.87 27.46 8.13
CA TYR A 704 21.50 26.49 9.01
C TYR A 704 20.47 25.53 9.64
N TYR A 705 20.91 24.34 9.99
CA TYR A 705 20.05 23.29 10.56
C TYR A 705 19.48 23.70 11.91
N LYS A 706 20.33 24.22 12.81
CA LYS A 706 19.98 24.78 14.10
C LYS A 706 21.03 25.82 14.53
N GLU A 707 20.60 26.78 15.31
CA GLU A 707 21.39 27.95 15.66
C GLU A 707 22.73 27.59 16.33
N LEU A 708 22.73 26.80 17.38
CA LEU A 708 23.92 26.35 18.05
C LEU A 708 23.90 24.83 18.26
N PRO A 709 25.03 24.16 18.29
CA PRO A 709 26.41 24.56 17.96
C PRO A 709 26.77 24.40 16.46
N SER A 710 25.79 24.22 15.58
CA SER A 710 26.02 23.70 14.23
C SER A 710 25.80 24.74 13.13
N LEU A 711 26.44 25.87 13.19
CA LEU A 711 26.33 26.96 12.16
C LEU A 711 26.67 26.47 10.75
N ASN A 712 27.56 25.49 10.61
CA ASN A 712 27.96 24.98 9.30
C ASN A 712 27.07 23.85 8.77
N ARG A 713 26.09 23.40 9.55
CA ARG A 713 25.23 22.30 9.14
C ARG A 713 24.00 22.83 8.40
N LEU A 714 23.90 22.50 7.12
CA LEU A 714 22.84 22.94 6.20
C LEU A 714 21.75 21.89 5.97
N GLY A 715 21.53 20.98 6.91
CA GLY A 715 20.54 19.93 6.77
C GLY A 715 19.10 20.42 6.78
N ASN A 716 18.21 19.68 6.08
CA ASN A 716 16.77 19.92 6.02
C ASN A 716 16.32 21.27 5.42
N ASN A 717 17.16 21.91 4.61
CA ASN A 717 16.82 23.18 3.96
C ASN A 717 15.56 23.11 3.10
N THR A 718 15.34 22.01 2.40
CA THR A 718 14.16 21.84 1.52
C THR A 718 12.84 22.08 2.24
N LEU A 719 12.72 21.72 3.51
CA LEU A 719 11.51 21.93 4.32
C LEU A 719 11.15 23.41 4.49
N LEU A 720 12.13 24.33 4.43
CA LEU A 720 11.87 25.76 4.59
C LEU A 720 11.15 26.38 3.40
N LEU A 721 11.19 25.74 2.23
CA LEU A 721 10.50 26.22 1.03
C LEU A 721 8.99 26.32 1.24
N GLU A 722 8.38 25.44 2.04
CA GLU A 722 6.94 25.50 2.36
C GLU A 722 6.62 26.81 3.11
N ALA A 723 7.40 27.15 4.12
CA ALA A 723 7.19 28.40 4.87
C ALA A 723 7.42 29.66 4.00
N MET A 724 8.39 29.60 3.07
CA MET A 724 8.62 30.71 2.13
C MET A 724 7.43 30.90 1.18
N ALA A 725 6.87 29.80 0.66
CA ALA A 725 5.67 29.86 -0.18
C ALA A 725 4.47 30.41 0.59
N ILE A 726 4.28 29.98 1.84
CA ILE A 726 3.21 30.46 2.73
C ILE A 726 3.40 31.96 3.05
N GLY A 727 4.61 32.40 3.33
CA GLY A 727 4.90 33.81 3.55
C GLY A 727 4.46 34.70 2.38
N TYR A 728 4.76 34.26 1.14
CA TYR A 728 4.26 34.93 -0.05
C TYR A 728 2.72 34.85 -0.19
N GLU A 729 2.12 33.69 0.03
CA GLU A 729 0.66 33.48 -0.04
C GLU A 729 -0.08 34.44 0.91
N LEU A 730 0.40 34.60 2.14
CA LEU A 730 -0.24 35.41 3.17
C LEU A 730 -0.05 36.91 2.99
N THR A 731 1.06 37.36 2.38
CA THR A 731 1.45 38.76 2.35
C THR A 731 1.55 39.37 0.96
N GLY A 732 1.77 38.55 -0.08
CA GLY A 732 2.12 38.98 -1.41
C GLY A 732 3.57 39.51 -1.55
N ASP A 733 4.39 39.47 -0.48
CA ASP A 733 5.75 39.98 -0.49
C ASP A 733 6.73 38.95 -1.08
N LYS A 734 7.37 39.34 -2.20
CA LYS A 734 8.35 38.51 -2.89
C LYS A 734 9.65 38.26 -2.11
N LYS A 735 9.88 38.99 -1.00
CA LYS A 735 11.06 38.77 -0.14
C LYS A 735 11.19 37.33 0.32
N TYR A 736 10.07 36.67 0.62
CA TYR A 736 10.07 35.27 1.06
C TYR A 736 10.51 34.32 -0.06
N LEU A 737 10.01 34.55 -1.27
CA LEU A 737 10.44 33.72 -2.42
C LEU A 737 11.92 33.96 -2.74
N MET A 738 12.41 35.21 -2.62
CA MET A 738 13.83 35.50 -2.79
C MET A 738 14.69 34.77 -1.73
N ALA A 739 14.24 34.69 -0.48
CA ALA A 739 14.92 33.96 0.58
C ALA A 739 15.02 32.46 0.31
N GLY A 740 14.02 31.87 -0.37
CA GLY A 740 14.00 30.43 -0.72
C GLY A 740 14.76 30.07 -2.01
N MET A 741 15.16 31.04 -2.84
CA MET A 741 15.67 30.78 -4.19
C MET A 741 16.89 29.87 -4.22
N GLU A 742 17.89 30.10 -3.37
CA GLU A 742 19.13 29.30 -3.36
C GLU A 742 18.85 27.88 -2.95
N THR A 743 18.02 27.69 -1.93
CA THR A 743 17.55 26.35 -1.51
C THR A 743 16.80 25.62 -2.64
N PHE A 744 15.92 26.33 -3.34
CA PHE A 744 15.16 25.77 -4.46
C PHE A 744 16.08 25.35 -5.61
N HIS A 745 17.02 26.19 -6.00
CA HIS A 745 17.97 25.86 -7.07
C HIS A 745 18.88 24.69 -6.73
N SER A 746 19.35 24.60 -5.50
CA SER A 746 20.20 23.48 -5.04
C SER A 746 19.43 22.16 -5.01
N ASN A 747 18.12 22.16 -4.84
CA ASN A 747 17.28 20.95 -4.82
C ASN A 747 16.76 20.51 -6.21
N LYS A 748 16.98 21.30 -7.26
CA LYS A 748 16.65 20.91 -8.65
C LYS A 748 17.54 19.79 -9.22
N GLY A 749 18.65 19.47 -8.56
CA GLY A 749 19.52 18.35 -8.91
C GLY A 749 19.12 17.10 -8.15
N GLY A 750 18.31 16.22 -8.74
CA GLY A 750 17.97 14.93 -8.15
C GLY A 750 19.11 13.92 -8.29
N GLY A 751 19.46 13.23 -7.22
CA GLY A 751 20.31 12.03 -7.25
C GLY A 751 19.45 10.79 -7.49
N GLY A 752 19.89 9.89 -8.35
CA GLY A 752 19.35 8.54 -8.45
C GLY A 752 20.32 7.56 -7.79
N GLY A 753 19.82 6.69 -6.92
CA GLY A 753 20.62 5.61 -6.35
C GLY A 753 20.51 4.35 -7.22
N GLY A 754 21.60 3.68 -7.40
CA GLY A 754 21.67 2.35 -7.97
C GLY A 754 22.79 1.59 -7.27
N GLY A 755 22.64 0.31 -7.05
CA GLY A 755 23.66 -0.46 -6.38
C GLY A 755 23.39 -1.96 -6.36
N LEU A 756 24.37 -2.70 -5.86
CA LEU A 756 24.21 -4.13 -5.66
C LEU A 756 23.13 -4.40 -4.61
N ARG A 757 22.32 -5.39 -4.89
CA ARG A 757 21.35 -5.91 -3.92
C ARG A 757 22.09 -6.74 -2.90
N VAL A 758 21.67 -6.63 -1.67
CA VAL A 758 22.25 -7.39 -0.57
C VAL A 758 21.14 -8.07 0.21
N HIS A 759 21.44 -9.26 0.67
CA HIS A 759 20.59 -9.98 1.61
C HIS A 759 21.10 -9.70 3.02
N ILE A 760 20.24 -9.18 3.87
CA ILE A 760 20.55 -8.89 5.27
C ILE A 760 19.39 -9.43 6.12
N ASP A 761 19.71 -10.37 6.99
CA ASP A 761 18.71 -11.07 7.81
C ASP A 761 17.59 -11.69 6.96
N ASP A 762 16.35 -11.22 7.14
CA ASP A 762 15.13 -11.68 6.45
C ASP A 762 14.70 -10.75 5.29
N ALA A 763 15.60 -9.91 4.80
CA ALA A 763 15.30 -8.94 3.76
C ALA A 763 16.32 -8.96 2.62
N VAL A 764 15.84 -8.77 1.40
CA VAL A 764 16.65 -8.40 0.25
C VAL A 764 16.54 -6.91 0.04
N ILE A 765 17.64 -6.20 0.19
CA ILE A 765 17.70 -4.74 0.17
C ILE A 765 18.31 -4.27 -1.13
N TRP A 766 17.63 -3.39 -1.81
CA TRP A 766 18.16 -2.58 -2.89
C TRP A 766 18.67 -1.25 -2.33
N PRO A 767 19.98 -1.03 -2.26
CA PRO A 767 20.51 0.24 -1.81
C PRO A 767 20.06 1.40 -2.71
N GLY A 768 19.72 2.49 -2.10
CA GLY A 768 19.29 3.73 -2.74
C GLY A 768 18.97 4.77 -1.67
N ASP A 769 18.39 5.88 -2.08
CA ASP A 769 17.90 6.88 -1.15
C ASP A 769 16.66 6.36 -0.42
N SER A 770 16.49 6.73 0.84
CA SER A 770 15.28 6.39 1.58
C SER A 770 14.06 7.14 1.00
N THR A 771 12.88 6.56 1.15
CA THR A 771 11.59 7.18 0.81
C THR A 771 11.41 8.54 1.49
N LYS A 772 12.01 8.72 2.66
CA LYS A 772 12.07 9.96 3.42
C LYS A 772 12.54 11.16 2.58
N GLY A 773 13.56 11.01 1.75
CA GLY A 773 14.12 12.10 0.94
C GLY A 773 13.10 12.69 -0.04
N PHE A 774 12.29 11.83 -0.67
CA PHE A 774 11.20 12.25 -1.55
C PHE A 774 10.04 12.84 -0.75
N ALA A 775 9.56 12.15 0.28
CA ALA A 775 8.44 12.56 1.11
C ALA A 775 8.68 13.92 1.76
N GLN A 776 9.87 14.13 2.30
CA GLN A 776 10.28 15.39 2.92
C GLN A 776 10.33 16.56 1.93
N GLY A 777 10.76 16.31 0.70
CA GLY A 777 11.04 17.38 -0.28
C GLY A 777 9.91 17.67 -1.24
N PHE A 778 9.00 16.73 -1.49
CA PHE A 778 8.00 16.88 -2.55
C PHE A 778 7.12 18.13 -2.37
N LEU A 779 6.35 18.18 -1.29
CA LEU A 779 5.39 19.26 -1.05
C LEU A 779 6.06 20.65 -0.97
N PRO A 780 7.17 20.85 -0.21
CA PRO A 780 7.88 22.11 -0.19
C PRO A 780 8.36 22.58 -1.56
N ILE A 781 8.93 21.69 -2.37
CA ILE A 781 9.41 22.03 -3.71
C ILE A 781 8.25 22.39 -4.64
N ALA A 782 7.19 21.58 -4.66
CA ALA A 782 6.07 21.77 -5.57
C ALA A 782 5.27 23.04 -5.26
N THR A 783 5.01 23.33 -3.98
CA THR A 783 4.29 24.54 -3.57
C THR A 783 5.13 25.81 -3.80
N PHE A 784 6.44 25.74 -3.58
CA PHE A 784 7.32 26.85 -3.84
C PHE A 784 7.44 27.15 -5.36
N ASP A 785 7.51 26.12 -6.21
CA ASP A 785 7.50 26.26 -7.67
C ASP A 785 6.22 26.97 -8.15
N CYS A 786 5.05 26.53 -7.66
CA CYS A 786 3.78 27.20 -7.96
C CYS A 786 3.75 28.65 -7.47
N ALA A 787 4.33 28.94 -6.29
CA ALA A 787 4.40 30.30 -5.76
C ALA A 787 5.31 31.20 -6.61
N LEU A 788 6.45 30.69 -7.09
CA LEU A 788 7.32 31.39 -8.02
C LEU A 788 6.60 31.72 -9.33
N GLU A 789 5.86 30.77 -9.87
CA GLU A 789 5.08 30.99 -11.10
C GLU A 789 4.04 32.10 -10.93
N LYS A 790 3.23 32.04 -9.86
CA LYS A 790 2.24 33.07 -9.51
C LYS A 790 2.85 34.45 -9.31
N ALA A 791 4.06 34.52 -8.79
CA ALA A 791 4.80 35.75 -8.59
C ALA A 791 5.46 36.28 -9.87
N GLY A 792 5.47 35.50 -10.96
CA GLY A 792 6.23 35.83 -12.18
C GLY A 792 7.75 35.83 -11.97
N MET A 793 8.24 34.95 -11.08
CA MET A 793 9.67 34.84 -10.73
C MET A 793 10.32 33.54 -11.25
N ARG A 794 9.55 32.72 -11.94
CA ARG A 794 9.97 31.42 -12.46
C ARG A 794 10.75 31.53 -13.78
#